data_66a9a1ecd5fd1ef67cbdc7d6990f2d3f
#
_entry.id   66a9a1ecd5fd1ef67cbdc7d6990f2d3f
#
_cell.length_a   1.000
_cell.length_b   1.000
_cell.length_c   1.000
_cell.angle_alpha   90.00
_cell.angle_beta   90.00
_cell.angle_gamma   90.00
#
_symmetry.space_group_name_H-M   'P 1'
#
loop_
_entity.id
_entity.type
_entity.pdbx_description
1 polymer ?
#
loop_
_entity_poly.entity_id
_entity_poly.type
_entity_poly.pdbx_seq_one_letter_code
_entity_poly.pdbx_strand_id
1 'polypeptide(L)'
;MQKGNIGVTTENIFPIIKKFLYSDHEIFLRELVSNAVDATQKLNTLASIGEFKGELGDLTIHVELGKDTITISDRGIGLTAEEIEKYINQIAFSGANDFLEKYKDDANAIIGHFGLGFYSAFMVAKKVEIITKSYRDEAQAIKWTCDGSPEFTIEEVDKADRGSDIILYIDDDCKEFLEEARVSELLKKYCSFLPVPIAFGKKKEWKDGKQIETTEDNIINDTTPLWTRKPSELSDEDYKSFYTKLYPMSDEPLFWIHLNVDYPFHLTGILYFPKVKSNIELNKNKIQLYCNQVYVTDSVEGIVPDFLTLLHGVIDSPDIPLNVSRSYLQSDSNVKKISTYITKKVSDRLQSIFKNDRKQFEEKWNDLKIFINYGMLTQEDFYEKAQKFALFTDTDNKHYTFEEYQTLIKDTQTDKDGNLIYLYANNKDEQFSYIEAATNKGYNVLLMDGQLDVAMVSMLEQKFEKSRFTRVDSDVIDNLIIKEDKKNETLEGEKQEAITTAFKSQLPKMDKVEFNVMTQALGDNSAPVMITQSEYMRRMKEMANIQAGMSFYGEMPDMFNLVLNSDHKLIKQVLDEEEAACHPEVAPIQTEMNSVSKRRNELKDSQKDKKEEDIPTAEKDELNELDKKWDELKNKKEGIFAGYASNNKVIRQLIDLALLQNNMLKGEALNNFVKRSIELI
;
A
#
# COMPACT_ATOMS: atom_id res chain seq x y z
N MET A 1 40.62 -12.00 -41.51
CA MET A 1 39.51 -12.19 -40.58
C MET A 1 39.88 -13.41 -39.74
N GLN A 2 40.18 -13.22 -38.46
CA GLN A 2 40.58 -14.31 -37.58
C GLN A 2 39.32 -14.80 -36.87
N LYS A 3 38.94 -16.07 -37.02
CA LYS A 3 37.84 -16.71 -36.29
C LYS A 3 38.45 -17.57 -35.19
N GLY A 4 37.96 -17.46 -33.96
CA GLY A 4 38.36 -18.28 -32.82
C GLY A 4 37.14 -18.59 -31.98
N ASN A 5 37.21 -19.63 -31.18
CA ASN A 5 36.17 -19.98 -30.19
C ASN A 5 36.53 -19.34 -28.86
N ILE A 6 35.51 -18.83 -28.16
CA ILE A 6 35.64 -18.40 -26.78
C ILE A 6 35.69 -19.67 -25.92
N GLY A 7 36.81 -19.89 -25.23
CA GLY A 7 36.99 -21.01 -24.32
C GLY A 7 36.75 -20.62 -22.87
N VAL A 8 36.25 -21.55 -22.08
CA VAL A 8 36.08 -21.40 -20.62
C VAL A 8 36.95 -22.48 -19.97
N THR A 9 37.80 -22.08 -19.01
CA THR A 9 38.56 -23.02 -18.19
C THR A 9 37.79 -23.36 -16.92
N THR A 10 37.67 -24.63 -16.62
CA THR A 10 36.91 -25.16 -15.47
C THR A 10 37.47 -24.64 -14.15
N GLU A 11 38.77 -24.41 -14.04
CA GLU A 11 39.43 -23.84 -12.86
C GLU A 11 38.89 -22.47 -12.44
N ASN A 12 38.37 -21.69 -13.40
CA ASN A 12 37.85 -20.35 -13.15
C ASN A 12 36.34 -20.34 -12.90
N ILE A 13 35.59 -21.38 -13.32
CA ILE A 13 34.12 -21.43 -13.20
C ILE A 13 33.66 -21.79 -11.78
N PHE A 14 34.30 -22.78 -11.14
CA PHE A 14 33.88 -23.19 -9.79
C PHE A 14 33.93 -22.06 -8.75
N PRO A 15 34.95 -21.23 -8.68
CA PRO A 15 34.97 -20.05 -7.81
C PRO A 15 33.86 -19.03 -8.14
N ILE A 16 33.50 -18.91 -9.44
CA ILE A 16 32.42 -18.01 -9.87
C ILE A 16 31.05 -18.56 -9.45
N ILE A 17 30.82 -19.86 -9.66
CA ILE A 17 29.59 -20.54 -9.22
C ILE A 17 29.43 -20.41 -7.70
N LYS A 18 30.49 -20.77 -6.96
CA LYS A 18 30.49 -20.71 -5.48
C LYS A 18 30.23 -19.30 -4.94
N LYS A 19 30.66 -18.25 -5.62
CA LYS A 19 30.69 -16.88 -5.10
C LYS A 19 29.64 -15.94 -5.69
N PHE A 20 29.13 -16.22 -6.90
CA PHE A 20 28.32 -15.26 -7.66
C PHE A 20 27.03 -15.83 -8.26
N LEU A 21 26.90 -17.16 -8.39
CA LEU A 21 25.72 -17.74 -9.02
C LEU A 21 24.48 -17.69 -8.13
N TYR A 22 24.69 -17.84 -6.84
CA TYR A 22 23.64 -17.83 -5.83
C TYR A 22 23.98 -16.83 -4.73
N SER A 23 23.03 -15.98 -4.41
CA SER A 23 23.18 -14.97 -3.35
C SER A 23 23.08 -15.55 -1.93
N ASP A 24 22.52 -16.76 -1.81
CA ASP A 24 22.23 -17.40 -0.54
C ASP A 24 22.60 -18.89 -0.56
N HIS A 25 23.38 -19.34 0.43
CA HIS A 25 23.80 -20.72 0.57
C HIS A 25 22.64 -21.68 0.81
N GLU A 26 21.54 -21.23 1.43
CA GLU A 26 20.35 -22.04 1.71
C GLU A 26 19.76 -22.72 0.49
N ILE A 27 19.97 -22.14 -0.69
CA ILE A 27 19.39 -22.58 -1.97
C ILE A 27 19.87 -23.99 -2.36
N PHE A 28 21.01 -24.45 -1.86
CA PHE A 28 21.55 -25.80 -2.20
C PHE A 28 20.51 -26.89 -1.92
N LEU A 29 19.80 -26.81 -0.79
CA LEU A 29 18.83 -27.83 -0.41
C LEU A 29 17.63 -27.86 -1.36
N ARG A 30 17.11 -26.66 -1.72
CA ARG A 30 16.06 -26.53 -2.71
C ARG A 30 16.43 -27.16 -4.06
N GLU A 31 17.61 -26.82 -4.57
CA GLU A 31 18.05 -27.30 -5.89
C GLU A 31 18.26 -28.82 -5.91
N LEU A 32 18.88 -29.40 -4.88
CA LEU A 32 19.13 -30.83 -4.84
C LEU A 32 17.86 -31.65 -4.63
N VAL A 33 16.96 -31.19 -3.76
CA VAL A 33 15.65 -31.85 -3.56
C VAL A 33 14.79 -31.71 -4.83
N SER A 34 14.82 -30.55 -5.52
CA SER A 34 14.13 -30.39 -6.81
C SER A 34 14.67 -31.33 -7.87
N ASN A 35 15.98 -31.58 -7.94
CA ASN A 35 16.56 -32.55 -8.85
C ASN A 35 16.09 -33.99 -8.55
N ALA A 36 15.96 -34.37 -7.27
CA ALA A 36 15.41 -35.66 -6.87
C ALA A 36 13.93 -35.80 -7.25
N VAL A 37 13.14 -34.71 -7.12
CA VAL A 37 11.76 -34.66 -7.60
C VAL A 37 11.70 -34.86 -9.11
N ASP A 38 12.53 -34.16 -9.87
CA ASP A 38 12.59 -34.28 -11.33
C ASP A 38 12.95 -35.71 -11.78
N ALA A 39 13.94 -36.34 -11.10
CA ALA A 39 14.31 -37.73 -11.39
C ALA A 39 13.13 -38.67 -11.15
N THR A 40 12.34 -38.45 -10.12
CA THR A 40 11.16 -39.21 -9.75
C THR A 40 10.01 -38.98 -10.74
N GLN A 41 9.75 -37.72 -11.10
CA GLN A 41 8.71 -37.38 -12.11
C GLN A 41 9.02 -37.93 -13.49
N LYS A 42 10.29 -37.92 -13.92
CA LYS A 42 10.72 -38.56 -15.16
C LYS A 42 10.41 -40.05 -15.18
N LEU A 43 10.64 -40.73 -14.04
CA LEU A 43 10.27 -42.16 -13.92
C LEU A 43 8.77 -42.39 -14.03
N ASN A 44 7.96 -41.53 -13.34
CA ASN A 44 6.51 -41.60 -13.41
C ASN A 44 6.01 -41.40 -14.86
N THR A 45 6.59 -40.44 -15.60
CA THR A 45 6.27 -40.22 -17.01
C THR A 45 6.61 -41.45 -17.84
N LEU A 46 7.81 -42.05 -17.68
CA LEU A 46 8.19 -43.26 -18.39
C LEU A 46 7.29 -44.44 -18.08
N ALA A 47 6.81 -44.55 -16.83
CA ALA A 47 5.86 -45.58 -16.46
C ALA A 47 4.47 -45.37 -17.09
N SER A 48 3.99 -44.11 -17.12
CA SER A 48 2.67 -43.77 -17.70
C SER A 48 2.59 -44.04 -19.19
N ILE A 49 3.68 -43.84 -19.95
CA ILE A 49 3.76 -44.10 -21.38
C ILE A 49 4.19 -45.55 -21.70
N GLY A 50 4.46 -46.38 -20.69
CA GLY A 50 4.82 -47.78 -20.81
C GLY A 50 6.29 -48.05 -21.23
N GLU A 51 7.17 -47.07 -21.19
CA GLU A 51 8.63 -47.22 -21.39
C GLU A 51 9.33 -47.82 -20.16
N PHE A 52 8.77 -47.65 -18.95
CA PHE A 52 9.19 -48.36 -17.76
C PHE A 52 8.15 -49.39 -17.35
N LYS A 53 8.57 -50.67 -17.28
CA LYS A 53 7.70 -51.83 -17.00
C LYS A 53 7.91 -52.41 -15.60
N GLY A 54 8.85 -51.89 -14.83
CA GLY A 54 9.13 -52.31 -13.47
C GLY A 54 8.08 -51.80 -12.48
N GLU A 55 8.14 -52.28 -11.26
CA GLU A 55 7.34 -51.73 -10.17
C GLU A 55 7.92 -50.37 -9.70
N LEU A 56 7.05 -49.37 -9.56
CA LEU A 56 7.46 -48.06 -9.08
C LEU A 56 7.91 -48.13 -7.60
N GLY A 57 7.24 -48.92 -6.77
CA GLY A 57 7.53 -49.02 -5.33
C GLY A 57 7.34 -47.73 -4.60
N ASP A 58 8.05 -47.55 -3.48
CA ASP A 58 8.06 -46.32 -2.73
C ASP A 58 9.00 -45.30 -3.39
N LEU A 59 8.43 -44.17 -3.78
CA LEU A 59 9.12 -43.04 -4.44
C LEU A 59 9.44 -41.87 -3.49
N THR A 60 9.26 -42.06 -2.20
CA THR A 60 9.57 -41.06 -1.17
C THR A 60 11.05 -40.66 -1.25
N ILE A 61 11.29 -39.36 -1.33
CA ILE A 61 12.62 -38.76 -1.23
C ILE A 61 12.99 -38.65 0.23
N HIS A 62 14.19 -39.16 0.59
CA HIS A 62 14.67 -39.10 1.96
C HIS A 62 15.78 -38.06 2.10
N VAL A 63 15.66 -37.18 3.09
CA VAL A 63 16.72 -36.25 3.52
C VAL A 63 17.19 -36.71 4.90
N GLU A 64 18.47 -37.03 5.03
CA GLU A 64 19.04 -37.59 6.24
C GLU A 64 20.27 -36.80 6.69
N LEU A 65 20.40 -36.59 7.99
CA LEU A 65 21.58 -36.00 8.62
C LEU A 65 22.49 -37.06 9.19
N GLY A 66 23.73 -37.10 8.70
CA GLY A 66 24.80 -37.83 9.37
C GLY A 66 25.59 -36.92 10.32
N LYS A 67 26.71 -37.45 10.83
CA LYS A 67 27.57 -36.67 11.74
C LYS A 67 28.13 -35.41 11.09
N ASP A 68 28.62 -35.53 9.85
CA ASP A 68 29.25 -34.46 9.08
C ASP A 68 28.69 -34.39 7.65
N THR A 69 27.56 -35.07 7.41
CA THR A 69 26.98 -35.21 6.05
C THR A 69 25.50 -34.92 6.03
N ILE A 70 25.04 -34.48 4.86
CA ILE A 70 23.61 -34.47 4.46
C ILE A 70 23.48 -35.43 3.29
N THR A 71 22.54 -36.34 3.35
CA THR A 71 22.22 -37.27 2.27
C THR A 71 20.83 -37.01 1.74
N ILE A 72 20.71 -36.90 0.40
CA ILE A 72 19.43 -36.77 -0.30
C ILE A 72 19.29 -38.00 -1.20
N SER A 73 18.31 -38.83 -0.95
CA SER A 73 18.08 -40.10 -1.66
C SER A 73 16.77 -40.09 -2.42
N ASP A 74 16.80 -40.42 -3.71
CA ASP A 74 15.63 -40.66 -4.56
C ASP A 74 15.59 -42.09 -5.12
N ARG A 75 14.42 -42.50 -5.58
CA ARG A 75 14.16 -43.77 -6.30
C ARG A 75 13.70 -43.51 -7.74
N GLY A 76 14.14 -42.38 -8.32
CA GLY A 76 13.84 -41.94 -9.67
C GLY A 76 14.58 -42.73 -10.77
N ILE A 77 14.83 -42.08 -11.89
CA ILE A 77 15.47 -42.72 -13.05
C ILE A 77 16.93 -43.13 -12.85
N GLY A 78 17.63 -42.53 -11.86
CA GLY A 78 19.07 -42.70 -11.69
C GLY A 78 19.88 -42.26 -12.91
N LEU A 79 21.20 -42.53 -12.92
CA LEU A 79 22.13 -42.17 -13.98
C LEU A 79 23.05 -43.32 -14.35
N THR A 80 23.42 -43.43 -15.65
CA THR A 80 24.52 -44.26 -16.11
C THR A 80 25.85 -43.48 -16.04
N ALA A 81 26.99 -44.15 -16.25
CA ALA A 81 28.31 -43.47 -16.31
C ALA A 81 28.36 -42.41 -17.42
N GLU A 82 27.82 -42.72 -18.60
CA GLU A 82 27.76 -41.81 -19.73
C GLU A 82 26.83 -40.60 -19.42
N GLU A 83 25.74 -40.83 -18.69
CA GLU A 83 24.85 -39.75 -18.29
C GLU A 83 25.48 -38.85 -17.22
N ILE A 84 26.31 -39.37 -16.30
CA ILE A 84 27.11 -38.56 -15.41
C ILE A 84 28.11 -37.69 -16.21
N GLU A 85 28.81 -38.24 -17.16
CA GLU A 85 29.75 -37.47 -17.99
C GLU A 85 29.02 -36.35 -18.73
N LYS A 86 27.81 -36.61 -19.21
CA LYS A 86 27.03 -35.65 -19.98
C LYS A 86 26.34 -34.58 -19.13
N TYR A 87 25.72 -34.97 -18.00
CA TYR A 87 24.83 -34.08 -17.25
C TYR A 87 25.40 -33.57 -15.91
N ILE A 88 26.45 -34.24 -15.40
CA ILE A 88 27.12 -33.82 -14.15
C ILE A 88 28.47 -33.16 -14.44
N ASN A 89 29.25 -33.75 -15.37
CA ASN A 89 30.59 -33.23 -15.66
C ASN A 89 30.59 -32.09 -16.69
N GLN A 90 29.44 -31.78 -17.33
CA GLN A 90 29.31 -30.65 -18.25
C GLN A 90 28.45 -29.57 -17.59
N ILE A 91 29.11 -28.48 -17.20
CA ILE A 91 28.44 -27.33 -16.56
C ILE A 91 27.48 -26.68 -17.54
N ALA A 92 26.27 -26.28 -17.04
CA ALA A 92 25.18 -25.69 -17.83
C ALA A 92 24.59 -26.61 -18.92
N PHE A 93 24.73 -27.92 -18.76
CA PHE A 93 24.07 -28.90 -19.62
C PHE A 93 22.96 -29.61 -18.83
N SER A 94 21.71 -29.50 -19.29
CA SER A 94 20.54 -30.05 -18.58
C SER A 94 19.92 -31.25 -19.33
N GLY A 95 19.85 -32.38 -18.64
CA GLY A 95 19.10 -33.55 -19.15
C GLY A 95 17.57 -33.33 -19.14
N ALA A 96 17.09 -32.21 -18.59
CA ALA A 96 15.70 -31.84 -18.67
C ALA A 96 15.28 -31.43 -20.09
N ASN A 97 16.14 -30.69 -20.80
CA ASN A 97 15.85 -30.28 -22.19
C ASN A 97 15.74 -31.48 -23.14
N ASP A 98 16.66 -32.44 -23.04
CA ASP A 98 16.62 -33.65 -23.83
C ASP A 98 15.33 -34.45 -23.56
N PHE A 99 14.89 -34.46 -22.30
CA PHE A 99 13.66 -35.17 -21.92
C PHE A 99 12.41 -34.43 -22.41
N LEU A 100 12.36 -33.10 -22.28
CA LEU A 100 11.26 -32.27 -22.75
C LEU A 100 11.11 -32.31 -24.27
N GLU A 101 12.22 -32.36 -25.02
CA GLU A 101 12.17 -32.50 -26.50
C GLU A 101 11.58 -33.86 -26.95
N LYS A 102 11.89 -34.92 -26.18
CA LYS A 102 11.42 -36.26 -26.48
C LYS A 102 9.95 -36.50 -26.07
N TYR A 103 9.49 -35.87 -24.98
CA TYR A 103 8.19 -36.13 -24.34
C TYR A 103 7.34 -34.88 -24.19
N LYS A 104 7.21 -34.06 -25.25
CA LYS A 104 6.62 -32.70 -25.24
C LYS A 104 5.25 -32.55 -24.60
N ASP A 105 4.39 -33.56 -24.71
CA ASP A 105 3.00 -33.47 -24.25
C ASP A 105 2.80 -33.84 -22.76
N ASP A 106 3.78 -34.53 -22.15
CA ASP A 106 3.67 -35.08 -20.80
C ASP A 106 4.68 -34.46 -19.81
N ALA A 107 5.53 -33.54 -20.26
CA ALA A 107 6.73 -33.13 -19.52
C ALA A 107 6.64 -31.76 -18.83
N ASN A 108 5.45 -31.17 -18.70
CA ASN A 108 5.27 -29.84 -18.11
C ASN A 108 5.63 -29.74 -16.60
N ALA A 109 5.91 -30.88 -15.96
CA ALA A 109 6.19 -30.96 -14.51
C ALA A 109 7.68 -30.89 -14.14
N ILE A 110 8.60 -30.73 -15.11
CA ILE A 110 10.04 -30.70 -14.82
C ILE A 110 10.46 -29.32 -14.31
N ILE A 111 11.21 -29.31 -13.22
CA ILE A 111 11.61 -28.10 -12.46
C ILE A 111 12.95 -27.53 -12.96
N GLY A 112 13.94 -28.42 -13.25
CA GLY A 112 15.32 -28.05 -13.54
C GLY A 112 15.61 -27.80 -15.01
N HIS A 113 15.87 -26.56 -15.43
CA HIS A 113 16.13 -26.20 -16.82
C HIS A 113 17.59 -25.77 -17.12
N PHE A 114 18.35 -25.34 -16.12
CA PHE A 114 19.62 -24.61 -16.34
C PHE A 114 20.89 -25.49 -16.28
N GLY A 115 20.79 -26.71 -15.75
CA GLY A 115 21.96 -27.58 -15.57
C GLY A 115 23.03 -27.06 -14.60
N LEU A 116 22.64 -26.17 -13.70
CA LEU A 116 23.55 -25.53 -12.74
C LEU A 116 23.17 -25.82 -11.28
N GLY A 117 21.92 -26.27 -11.02
CA GLY A 117 21.39 -26.47 -9.66
C GLY A 117 22.23 -27.45 -8.81
N PHE A 118 22.73 -28.53 -9.43
CA PHE A 118 23.59 -29.49 -8.75
C PHE A 118 24.83 -28.87 -8.14
N TYR A 119 25.45 -27.92 -8.83
CA TYR A 119 26.70 -27.29 -8.37
C TYR A 119 26.54 -26.39 -7.15
N SER A 120 25.29 -26.06 -6.76
CA SER A 120 25.01 -25.40 -5.48
C SER A 120 25.47 -26.23 -4.27
N ALA A 121 25.60 -27.55 -4.42
CA ALA A 121 26.15 -28.46 -3.41
C ALA A 121 27.54 -27.98 -2.92
N PHE A 122 28.40 -27.49 -3.82
CA PHE A 122 29.73 -27.03 -3.49
C PHE A 122 29.80 -25.68 -2.77
N MET A 123 28.65 -25.03 -2.56
CA MET A 123 28.59 -23.83 -1.71
C MET A 123 28.68 -24.17 -0.24
N VAL A 124 28.26 -25.38 0.13
CA VAL A 124 28.16 -25.83 1.53
C VAL A 124 29.00 -27.07 1.82
N ALA A 125 29.42 -27.81 0.78
CA ALA A 125 30.15 -29.06 0.95
C ALA A 125 31.60 -28.93 0.42
N LYS A 126 32.53 -29.51 1.19
CA LYS A 126 33.94 -29.70 0.82
C LYS A 126 34.17 -30.91 -0.07
N LYS A 127 33.19 -31.83 -0.13
CA LYS A 127 33.21 -33.01 -0.98
C LYS A 127 31.77 -33.46 -1.24
N VAL A 128 31.47 -33.89 -2.46
CA VAL A 128 30.17 -34.44 -2.88
C VAL A 128 30.38 -35.84 -3.46
N GLU A 129 29.55 -36.78 -3.06
CA GLU A 129 29.49 -38.11 -3.64
C GLU A 129 28.08 -38.35 -4.22
N ILE A 130 27.99 -38.99 -5.38
CA ILE A 130 26.75 -39.45 -6.01
C ILE A 130 26.85 -40.97 -6.17
N ILE A 131 26.00 -41.72 -5.47
CA ILE A 131 25.87 -43.15 -5.67
C ILE A 131 24.56 -43.38 -6.44
N THR A 132 24.64 -43.85 -7.71
CA THR A 132 23.49 -43.92 -8.58
C THR A 132 23.40 -45.21 -9.39
N LYS A 133 22.17 -45.63 -9.68
CA LYS A 133 21.86 -46.77 -10.55
C LYS A 133 20.69 -46.41 -11.46
N SER A 134 20.90 -46.51 -12.76
CA SER A 134 19.86 -46.20 -13.74
C SER A 134 18.69 -47.20 -13.64
N TYR A 135 17.48 -46.76 -14.03
CA TYR A 135 16.27 -47.61 -14.16
C TYR A 135 16.36 -48.66 -15.29
N ARG A 136 17.35 -48.54 -16.18
CA ARG A 136 17.51 -49.43 -17.30
C ARG A 136 17.96 -50.82 -16.85
N ASP A 137 17.48 -51.84 -17.54
CA ASP A 137 17.87 -53.21 -17.25
C ASP A 137 19.39 -53.38 -17.39
N GLU A 138 20.00 -54.18 -16.49
CA GLU A 138 21.44 -54.45 -16.43
C GLU A 138 22.36 -53.24 -16.18
N ALA A 139 21.82 -52.10 -15.81
CA ALA A 139 22.65 -50.93 -15.50
C ALA A 139 23.54 -51.16 -14.26
N GLN A 140 24.85 -50.92 -14.43
CA GLN A 140 25.81 -50.99 -13.34
C GLN A 140 25.66 -49.76 -12.44
N ALA A 141 25.67 -49.97 -11.15
CA ALA A 141 25.71 -48.87 -10.17
C ALA A 141 27.10 -48.27 -10.09
N ILE A 142 27.15 -46.97 -9.99
CA ILE A 142 28.42 -46.23 -9.95
C ILE A 142 28.43 -45.21 -8.80
N LYS A 143 29.64 -44.91 -8.36
CA LYS A 143 29.91 -43.80 -7.41
C LYS A 143 30.78 -42.77 -8.08
N TRP A 144 30.29 -41.56 -8.15
CA TRP A 144 31.02 -40.36 -8.56
C TRP A 144 31.45 -39.58 -7.32
N THR A 145 32.67 -39.05 -7.34
CA THR A 145 33.19 -38.24 -6.23
C THR A 145 33.94 -37.02 -6.74
N CYS A 146 33.69 -35.84 -6.15
CA CYS A 146 34.39 -34.61 -6.43
C CYS A 146 34.54 -33.77 -5.16
N ASP A 147 35.66 -33.10 -4.98
CA ASP A 147 35.97 -32.21 -3.85
C ASP A 147 35.85 -30.72 -4.20
N GLY A 148 35.20 -30.41 -5.32
CA GLY A 148 35.07 -29.03 -5.81
C GLY A 148 36.26 -28.54 -6.62
N SER A 149 37.27 -29.39 -6.88
CA SER A 149 38.27 -29.19 -7.92
C SER A 149 37.74 -29.60 -9.30
N PRO A 150 38.41 -29.31 -10.39
CA PRO A 150 38.05 -29.79 -11.73
C PRO A 150 38.12 -31.34 -11.89
N GLU A 151 38.70 -32.01 -10.93
CA GLU A 151 38.91 -33.45 -10.97
C GLU A 151 37.75 -34.21 -10.30
N PHE A 152 37.40 -35.34 -10.87
CA PHE A 152 36.41 -36.27 -10.32
C PHE A 152 36.89 -37.71 -10.46
N THR A 153 36.28 -38.60 -9.71
CA THR A 153 36.48 -40.05 -9.84
C THR A 153 35.15 -40.75 -10.05
N ILE A 154 35.17 -41.81 -10.88
CA ILE A 154 34.01 -42.72 -11.03
C ILE A 154 34.49 -44.13 -10.74
N GLU A 155 33.77 -44.84 -9.89
CA GLU A 155 34.03 -46.22 -9.56
C GLU A 155 32.73 -47.06 -9.58
N GLU A 156 32.83 -48.35 -9.95
CA GLU A 156 31.70 -49.25 -9.87
C GLU A 156 31.43 -49.64 -8.43
N VAL A 157 30.17 -49.67 -8.03
CA VAL A 157 29.74 -50.03 -6.68
C VAL A 157 28.49 -50.90 -6.71
N ASP A 158 28.16 -51.48 -5.58
CA ASP A 158 26.92 -52.22 -5.43
C ASP A 158 25.82 -51.29 -4.89
N LYS A 159 24.71 -51.15 -5.62
CA LYS A 159 23.49 -50.51 -5.18
C LYS A 159 22.31 -51.37 -5.60
N ALA A 160 21.49 -51.78 -4.61
CA ALA A 160 20.38 -52.70 -4.82
C ALA A 160 19.32 -52.05 -5.75
N ASP A 161 18.84 -50.87 -5.37
CA ASP A 161 17.73 -50.21 -6.02
C ASP A 161 18.21 -49.13 -6.97
N ARG A 162 17.36 -48.81 -7.98
CA ARG A 162 17.53 -47.65 -8.85
C ARG A 162 17.46 -46.32 -8.07
N GLY A 163 17.85 -45.23 -8.70
CA GLY A 163 17.82 -43.89 -8.16
C GLY A 163 19.18 -43.40 -7.73
N SER A 164 19.25 -42.28 -7.06
CA SER A 164 20.48 -41.64 -6.68
C SER A 164 20.50 -41.25 -5.18
N ASP A 165 21.68 -41.44 -4.54
CA ASP A 165 21.98 -40.93 -3.21
C ASP A 165 23.05 -39.86 -3.38
N ILE A 166 22.74 -38.59 -3.08
CA ILE A 166 23.67 -37.48 -3.11
C ILE A 166 24.13 -37.19 -1.69
N ILE A 167 25.42 -37.37 -1.43
CA ILE A 167 26.03 -37.25 -0.09
C ILE A 167 26.92 -36.01 -0.10
N LEU A 168 26.56 -35.03 0.73
CA LEU A 168 27.30 -33.78 0.94
C LEU A 168 28.12 -33.87 2.21
N TYR A 169 29.44 -33.80 2.11
CA TYR A 169 30.33 -33.66 3.26
C TYR A 169 30.47 -32.15 3.57
N ILE A 170 29.76 -31.73 4.59
CA ILE A 170 29.58 -30.31 4.91
C ILE A 170 30.91 -29.64 5.32
N ASP A 171 31.14 -28.44 4.80
CA ASP A 171 32.31 -27.63 5.13
C ASP A 171 32.22 -27.09 6.57
N ASP A 172 33.37 -26.87 7.18
CA ASP A 172 33.44 -26.41 8.59
C ASP A 172 32.75 -25.07 8.81
N ASP A 173 32.74 -24.19 7.79
CA ASP A 173 32.08 -22.88 7.84
C ASP A 173 30.55 -22.97 7.65
N CYS A 174 30.01 -24.15 7.28
CA CYS A 174 28.61 -24.37 6.96
C CYS A 174 27.91 -25.37 7.93
N LYS A 175 28.46 -25.57 9.12
CA LYS A 175 27.95 -26.56 10.10
C LYS A 175 26.52 -26.29 10.58
N GLU A 176 26.01 -25.08 10.43
CA GLU A 176 24.59 -24.79 10.69
C GLU A 176 23.62 -25.71 9.95
N PHE A 177 24.00 -26.16 8.75
CA PHE A 177 23.20 -27.09 7.95
C PHE A 177 23.22 -28.55 8.44
N LEU A 178 24.00 -28.86 9.46
CA LEU A 178 23.92 -30.16 10.17
C LEU A 178 22.93 -30.14 11.34
N GLU A 179 22.32 -28.99 11.65
CA GLU A 179 21.32 -28.86 12.69
C GLU A 179 19.93 -29.26 12.16
N GLU A 180 19.26 -30.22 12.84
CA GLU A 180 17.93 -30.73 12.46
C GLU A 180 16.91 -29.60 12.32
N ALA A 181 16.94 -28.61 13.25
CA ALA A 181 16.03 -27.47 13.23
C ALA A 181 16.22 -26.61 11.98
N ARG A 182 17.47 -26.36 11.58
CA ARG A 182 17.82 -25.56 10.43
C ARG A 182 17.39 -26.22 9.12
N VAL A 183 17.70 -27.51 8.96
CA VAL A 183 17.29 -28.26 7.76
C VAL A 183 15.77 -28.40 7.68
N SER A 184 15.09 -28.61 8.81
CA SER A 184 13.63 -28.67 8.87
C SER A 184 13.00 -27.32 8.42
N GLU A 185 13.55 -26.19 8.87
CA GLU A 185 13.13 -24.87 8.47
C GLU A 185 13.26 -24.67 6.95
N LEU A 186 14.42 -25.03 6.40
CA LEU A 186 14.68 -24.89 4.96
C LEU A 186 13.78 -25.79 4.10
N LEU A 187 13.60 -27.05 4.52
CA LEU A 187 12.67 -27.95 3.83
C LEU A 187 11.24 -27.42 3.86
N LYS A 188 10.79 -26.90 5.00
CA LYS A 188 9.47 -26.25 5.09
C LYS A 188 9.37 -25.01 4.22
N LYS A 189 10.42 -24.18 4.16
CA LYS A 189 10.44 -22.96 3.34
C LYS A 189 10.37 -23.27 1.85
N TYR A 190 11.20 -24.18 1.36
CA TYR A 190 11.41 -24.39 -0.06
C TYR A 190 10.66 -25.59 -0.66
N CYS A 191 10.34 -26.60 0.16
CA CYS A 191 9.89 -27.88 -0.34
C CYS A 191 8.47 -28.27 0.11
N SER A 192 7.75 -27.42 0.87
CA SER A 192 6.44 -27.72 1.46
C SER A 192 5.37 -28.22 0.50
N PHE A 193 5.49 -27.93 -0.78
CA PHE A 193 4.46 -28.24 -1.77
C PHE A 193 4.97 -29.00 -2.99
N LEU A 194 6.17 -29.57 -2.93
CA LEU A 194 6.71 -30.37 -4.02
C LEU A 194 5.86 -31.63 -4.27
N PRO A 195 5.70 -32.06 -5.55
CA PRO A 195 4.74 -33.07 -5.94
C PRO A 195 5.16 -34.53 -5.65
N VAL A 196 6.26 -34.73 -4.94
CA VAL A 196 6.75 -36.05 -4.50
C VAL A 196 6.90 -36.04 -2.98
N PRO A 197 6.50 -37.07 -2.24
CA PRO A 197 6.67 -37.12 -0.79
C PRO A 197 8.14 -36.97 -0.39
N ILE A 198 8.41 -36.12 0.61
CA ILE A 198 9.74 -35.88 1.16
C ILE A 198 9.72 -36.23 2.63
N ALA A 199 10.56 -37.17 3.02
CA ALA A 199 10.74 -37.61 4.39
C ALA A 199 11.96 -36.93 5.02
N PHE A 200 11.77 -36.35 6.21
CA PHE A 200 12.87 -35.86 7.04
C PHE A 200 12.65 -36.28 8.49
N GLY A 201 13.48 -37.19 8.94
CA GLY A 201 13.36 -37.85 10.25
C GLY A 201 12.15 -38.77 10.36
N LYS A 202 11.82 -39.18 11.58
CA LYS A 202 10.67 -40.01 11.90
C LYS A 202 9.56 -39.21 12.59
N LYS A 203 8.32 -39.65 12.46
CA LYS A 203 7.20 -39.06 13.21
C LYS A 203 7.46 -39.17 14.70
N LYS A 204 7.19 -38.10 15.45
CA LYS A 204 7.34 -38.05 16.89
C LYS A 204 5.93 -38.02 17.53
N GLU A 205 5.64 -38.96 18.43
CA GLU A 205 4.38 -39.02 19.18
C GLU A 205 4.60 -38.75 20.65
N TRP A 206 3.61 -38.08 21.27
CA TRP A 206 3.62 -37.90 22.74
C TRP A 206 3.06 -39.13 23.42
N LYS A 207 3.90 -39.82 24.21
CA LYS A 207 3.49 -40.95 25.01
C LYS A 207 4.07 -40.81 26.42
N ASP A 208 3.20 -40.87 27.42
CA ASP A 208 3.58 -40.75 28.84
C ASP A 208 4.37 -39.45 29.17
N GLY A 209 4.02 -38.32 28.52
CA GLY A 209 4.68 -37.02 28.74
C GLY A 209 6.07 -36.89 28.09
N LYS A 210 6.47 -37.85 27.25
CA LYS A 210 7.72 -37.82 26.48
C LYS A 210 7.42 -37.95 25.00
N GLN A 211 8.22 -37.27 24.19
CA GLN A 211 8.21 -37.40 22.73
C GLN A 211 9.01 -38.67 22.35
N ILE A 212 8.36 -39.62 21.66
CA ILE A 212 8.95 -40.90 21.23
C ILE A 212 8.93 -40.91 19.70
N GLU A 213 10.04 -41.24 19.06
CA GLU A 213 10.10 -41.48 17.62
C GLU A 213 9.39 -42.79 17.26
N THR A 214 8.56 -42.74 16.26
CA THR A 214 7.89 -43.89 15.66
C THR A 214 8.76 -44.54 14.59
N THR A 215 8.29 -45.61 13.98
CA THR A 215 8.93 -46.23 12.82
C THR A 215 8.53 -45.59 11.50
N GLU A 216 7.50 -44.71 11.52
CA GLU A 216 6.96 -44.06 10.32
C GLU A 216 7.78 -42.84 9.93
N ASP A 217 7.94 -42.62 8.63
CA ASP A 217 8.60 -41.47 8.09
C ASP A 217 7.80 -40.19 8.35
N ASN A 218 8.51 -39.12 8.68
CA ASN A 218 7.91 -37.80 8.83
C ASN A 218 7.89 -37.12 7.46
N ILE A 219 6.76 -37.22 6.73
CA ILE A 219 6.56 -36.51 5.48
C ILE A 219 6.31 -35.03 5.75
N ILE A 220 7.16 -34.15 5.18
CA ILE A 220 7.18 -32.70 5.50
C ILE A 220 6.37 -31.86 4.54
N ASN A 221 5.96 -32.39 3.39
CA ASN A 221 5.32 -31.65 2.33
C ASN A 221 3.90 -32.16 2.01
N ASP A 222 3.14 -31.30 1.34
CA ASP A 222 1.81 -31.58 0.79
C ASP A 222 1.95 -31.71 -0.74
N THR A 223 1.83 -32.92 -1.26
CA THR A 223 2.06 -33.22 -2.68
C THR A 223 0.93 -32.77 -3.60
N THR A 224 -0.23 -32.43 -3.05
CA THR A 224 -1.41 -31.98 -3.79
C THR A 224 -1.97 -30.70 -3.16
N PRO A 225 -1.20 -29.61 -3.20
CA PRO A 225 -1.61 -28.37 -2.57
C PRO A 225 -2.92 -27.84 -3.10
N LEU A 226 -3.64 -27.08 -2.29
CA LEU A 226 -5.01 -26.66 -2.55
C LEU A 226 -5.20 -25.98 -3.91
N TRP A 227 -4.23 -25.17 -4.33
CA TRP A 227 -4.31 -24.42 -5.59
C TRP A 227 -4.18 -25.26 -6.86
N THR A 228 -3.72 -26.53 -6.76
CA THR A 228 -3.65 -27.46 -7.90
C THR A 228 -4.95 -28.23 -8.08
N ARG A 229 -5.85 -28.19 -7.11
CA ARG A 229 -7.16 -28.88 -7.14
C ARG A 229 -8.19 -28.01 -7.85
N LYS A 230 -9.25 -28.65 -8.41
CA LYS A 230 -10.32 -27.91 -9.08
C LYS A 230 -11.16 -27.14 -8.05
N PRO A 231 -11.50 -25.87 -8.32
CA PRO A 231 -12.32 -25.07 -7.41
C PRO A 231 -13.68 -25.72 -7.07
N SER A 232 -14.23 -26.49 -8.00
CA SER A 232 -15.51 -27.21 -7.81
C SER A 232 -15.46 -28.35 -6.78
N GLU A 233 -14.27 -28.79 -6.41
CA GLU A 233 -14.04 -29.89 -5.46
C GLU A 233 -13.72 -29.37 -4.06
N LEU A 234 -13.67 -28.03 -3.87
CA LEU A 234 -13.23 -27.38 -2.66
C LEU A 234 -14.39 -26.67 -1.95
N SER A 235 -14.43 -26.80 -0.63
CA SER A 235 -15.33 -26.07 0.24
C SER A 235 -14.70 -24.80 0.78
N ASP A 236 -15.50 -23.87 1.32
CA ASP A 236 -15.03 -22.67 1.98
C ASP A 236 -14.08 -22.98 3.15
N GLU A 237 -14.33 -24.09 3.85
CA GLU A 237 -13.50 -24.53 4.97
C GLU A 237 -12.10 -24.98 4.52
N ASP A 238 -11.99 -25.59 3.34
CA ASP A 238 -10.69 -25.95 2.77
C ASP A 238 -9.84 -24.68 2.52
N TYR A 239 -10.45 -23.62 1.95
CA TYR A 239 -9.76 -22.36 1.72
C TYR A 239 -9.35 -21.66 3.02
N LYS A 240 -10.20 -21.65 4.03
CA LYS A 240 -9.89 -21.04 5.34
C LYS A 240 -8.79 -21.81 6.07
N SER A 241 -8.87 -23.14 6.08
CA SER A 241 -7.86 -24.01 6.69
C SER A 241 -6.50 -23.84 6.01
N PHE A 242 -6.48 -23.73 4.69
CA PHE A 242 -5.26 -23.48 3.93
C PHE A 242 -4.69 -22.09 4.24
N TYR A 243 -5.53 -21.07 4.35
CA TYR A 243 -5.09 -19.73 4.75
C TYR A 243 -4.46 -19.71 6.15
N THR A 244 -5.10 -20.38 7.13
CA THR A 244 -4.57 -20.48 8.50
C THR A 244 -3.24 -21.23 8.53
N LYS A 245 -3.07 -22.26 7.68
CA LYS A 245 -1.80 -23.00 7.55
C LYS A 245 -0.67 -22.09 7.04
N LEU A 246 -0.96 -21.20 6.07
CA LEU A 246 0.03 -20.26 5.52
C LEU A 246 0.29 -19.06 6.44
N TYR A 247 -0.74 -18.57 7.12
CA TYR A 247 -0.72 -17.35 7.94
C TYR A 247 -1.35 -17.56 9.32
N PRO A 248 -0.71 -18.35 10.20
CA PRO A 248 -1.29 -18.77 11.48
C PRO A 248 -1.55 -17.64 12.47
N MET A 249 -0.94 -16.46 12.26
CA MET A 249 -1.12 -15.28 13.12
C MET A 249 -2.08 -14.24 12.53
N SER A 250 -2.71 -14.52 11.38
CA SER A 250 -3.64 -13.62 10.71
C SER A 250 -5.08 -13.95 11.06
N ASP A 251 -5.95 -12.91 11.07
CA ASP A 251 -7.41 -13.10 11.17
C ASP A 251 -7.92 -13.83 9.92
N GLU A 252 -9.12 -14.42 9.96
CA GLU A 252 -9.75 -15.04 8.79
C GLU A 252 -9.86 -14.06 7.61
N PRO A 253 -9.63 -14.53 6.36
CA PRO A 253 -9.72 -13.69 5.18
C PRO A 253 -11.16 -13.26 4.90
N LEU A 254 -11.33 -12.11 4.27
CA LEU A 254 -12.64 -11.60 3.85
C LEU A 254 -13.28 -12.50 2.79
N PHE A 255 -12.48 -12.90 1.81
CA PHE A 255 -12.79 -13.83 0.72
C PHE A 255 -11.50 -14.18 -0.04
N TRP A 256 -11.62 -15.05 -1.04
CA TRP A 256 -10.51 -15.51 -1.86
C TRP A 256 -10.88 -15.61 -3.33
N ILE A 257 -9.83 -15.67 -4.14
CA ILE A 257 -9.91 -15.88 -5.58
C ILE A 257 -9.04 -17.07 -5.92
N HIS A 258 -9.62 -18.12 -6.44
CA HIS A 258 -8.88 -19.25 -6.98
C HIS A 258 -8.55 -18.98 -8.46
N LEU A 259 -7.27 -18.91 -8.78
CA LEU A 259 -6.74 -18.77 -10.12
C LEU A 259 -6.53 -20.16 -10.71
N ASN A 260 -7.06 -20.38 -11.91
CA ASN A 260 -6.82 -21.62 -12.67
C ASN A 260 -6.94 -21.28 -14.15
N VAL A 261 -5.80 -21.25 -14.84
CA VAL A 261 -5.65 -20.83 -16.23
C VAL A 261 -4.69 -21.75 -16.93
N ASP A 262 -5.10 -22.32 -18.07
CA ASP A 262 -4.28 -23.20 -18.88
C ASP A 262 -3.84 -22.56 -20.21
N TYR A 263 -4.48 -21.47 -20.63
CA TYR A 263 -4.18 -20.77 -21.88
C TYR A 263 -4.50 -19.28 -21.75
N PRO A 264 -3.69 -18.35 -22.27
CA PRO A 264 -2.46 -18.49 -23.07
C PRO A 264 -1.18 -18.72 -22.26
N PHE A 265 -1.28 -18.92 -20.99
CA PHE A 265 -0.21 -19.25 -20.04
C PHE A 265 -0.78 -20.13 -18.93
N HIS A 266 0.08 -20.88 -18.26
CA HIS A 266 -0.31 -21.67 -17.10
C HIS A 266 -0.18 -20.83 -15.85
N LEU A 267 -1.28 -20.66 -15.14
CA LEU A 267 -1.32 -19.92 -13.87
C LEU A 267 -2.33 -20.57 -12.94
N THR A 268 -1.85 -21.03 -11.82
CA THR A 268 -2.69 -21.50 -10.71
C THR A 268 -2.36 -20.69 -9.45
N GLY A 269 -3.26 -20.70 -8.48
CA GLY A 269 -3.01 -19.98 -7.23
C GLY A 269 -4.28 -19.66 -6.47
N ILE A 270 -4.10 -19.14 -5.27
CA ILE A 270 -5.19 -18.63 -4.44
C ILE A 270 -4.75 -17.31 -3.84
N LEU A 271 -5.49 -16.26 -4.15
CA LEU A 271 -5.29 -14.93 -3.58
C LEU A 271 -6.36 -14.68 -2.52
N TYR A 272 -5.95 -14.24 -1.35
CA TYR A 272 -6.82 -13.93 -0.22
C TYR A 272 -6.83 -12.43 0.06
N PHE A 273 -8.02 -11.90 0.34
CA PHE A 273 -8.18 -10.54 0.86
C PHE A 273 -8.13 -10.59 2.39
N PRO A 274 -7.04 -10.14 3.01
CA PRO A 274 -6.94 -10.12 4.46
C PRO A 274 -7.77 -8.97 5.05
N LYS A 275 -8.12 -9.09 6.34
CA LYS A 275 -8.59 -7.93 7.11
C LYS A 275 -7.42 -6.99 7.38
N VAL A 276 -7.58 -5.71 7.01
CA VAL A 276 -6.55 -4.69 7.18
C VAL A 276 -6.84 -3.90 8.44
N LYS A 277 -5.95 -3.95 9.44
CA LYS A 277 -6.05 -3.13 10.65
C LYS A 277 -5.57 -1.71 10.35
N SER A 278 -6.22 -0.70 10.94
CA SER A 278 -6.04 0.73 10.65
C SER A 278 -4.64 1.32 10.88
N ASN A 279 -3.72 0.61 11.52
CA ASN A 279 -2.31 0.98 11.66
C ASN A 279 -1.47 0.14 10.70
N ILE A 280 -1.47 0.54 9.45
CA ILE A 280 -0.80 -0.21 8.39
C ILE A 280 0.68 0.22 8.34
N GLU A 281 1.53 -0.56 8.94
CA GLU A 281 2.73 -0.97 8.23
C GLU A 281 2.23 -1.83 7.05
N LEU A 282 2.30 -1.28 5.86
CA LEU A 282 2.05 -2.00 4.61
C LEU A 282 3.12 -3.10 4.51
N ASN A 283 2.91 -4.22 5.22
CA ASN A 283 3.69 -5.43 5.08
C ASN A 283 3.41 -5.98 3.68
N LYS A 284 4.10 -5.40 2.71
CA LYS A 284 4.23 -5.94 1.37
C LYS A 284 4.89 -7.32 1.49
N ASN A 285 4.69 -8.17 0.49
CA ASN A 285 5.35 -9.47 0.35
C ASN A 285 4.76 -10.60 1.19
N LYS A 286 3.43 -10.80 1.07
CA LYS A 286 2.77 -11.98 1.63
C LYS A 286 2.18 -12.91 0.56
N ILE A 287 2.41 -12.62 -0.72
CA ILE A 287 2.11 -13.55 -1.81
C ILE A 287 3.35 -14.36 -2.08
N GLN A 288 3.26 -15.68 -1.95
CA GLN A 288 4.34 -16.61 -2.23
C GLN A 288 4.28 -17.05 -3.69
N LEU A 289 5.39 -16.88 -4.40
CA LEU A 289 5.53 -17.32 -5.79
C LEU A 289 6.15 -18.71 -5.86
N TYR A 290 5.50 -19.55 -6.63
CA TYR A 290 5.96 -20.90 -6.99
C TYR A 290 6.14 -21.05 -8.49
N CYS A 291 6.96 -21.98 -8.88
CA CYS A 291 7.11 -22.46 -10.26
C CYS A 291 7.12 -23.98 -10.22
N ASN A 292 6.07 -24.62 -10.76
CA ASN A 292 5.85 -26.06 -10.62
C ASN A 292 5.94 -26.53 -9.16
N GLN A 293 5.23 -25.86 -8.26
CA GLN A 293 5.17 -26.14 -6.83
C GLN A 293 6.50 -25.94 -6.06
N VAL A 294 7.56 -25.43 -6.73
CA VAL A 294 8.81 -25.06 -6.08
C VAL A 294 8.74 -23.59 -5.65
N TYR A 295 9.02 -23.33 -4.40
CA TYR A 295 9.08 -21.97 -3.87
C TYR A 295 10.20 -21.17 -4.57
N VAL A 296 9.83 -19.98 -5.05
CA VAL A 296 10.74 -19.04 -5.71
C VAL A 296 11.07 -17.86 -4.81
N THR A 297 10.05 -17.10 -4.44
CA THR A 297 10.18 -15.85 -3.66
C THR A 297 8.85 -15.42 -3.07
N ASP A 298 8.87 -14.57 -2.09
CA ASP A 298 7.71 -13.84 -1.57
C ASP A 298 7.62 -12.40 -2.13
N SER A 299 8.61 -11.97 -2.92
CA SER A 299 8.59 -10.70 -3.63
C SER A 299 8.00 -10.89 -5.02
N VAL A 300 6.73 -10.49 -5.17
CA VAL A 300 5.97 -10.60 -6.43
C VAL A 300 5.93 -9.27 -7.20
N GLU A 301 6.88 -8.38 -6.92
CA GLU A 301 7.01 -7.08 -7.59
C GLU A 301 7.13 -7.27 -9.11
N GLY A 302 6.31 -6.53 -9.85
CA GLY A 302 6.21 -6.62 -11.31
C GLY A 302 5.33 -7.75 -11.86
N ILE A 303 5.02 -8.81 -11.07
CA ILE A 303 4.06 -9.87 -11.46
C ILE A 303 2.64 -9.47 -11.09
N VAL A 304 2.49 -8.94 -9.88
CA VAL A 304 1.21 -8.49 -9.34
C VAL A 304 1.27 -6.96 -9.28
N PRO A 305 0.22 -6.25 -9.73
CA PRO A 305 0.14 -4.81 -9.58
C PRO A 305 0.31 -4.38 -8.12
N ASP A 306 0.90 -3.21 -7.89
CA ASP A 306 1.24 -2.72 -6.55
C ASP A 306 0.07 -2.76 -5.56
N PHE A 307 -1.14 -2.41 -6.01
CA PHE A 307 -2.32 -2.42 -5.14
C PHE A 307 -2.74 -3.84 -4.70
N LEU A 308 -2.34 -4.88 -5.44
CA LEU A 308 -2.60 -6.27 -5.11
C LEU A 308 -1.48 -6.90 -4.27
N THR A 309 -0.35 -6.22 -4.09
CA THR A 309 0.74 -6.71 -3.19
C THR A 309 0.32 -6.74 -1.72
N LEU A 310 -0.80 -6.11 -1.39
CA LEU A 310 -1.43 -6.18 -0.06
C LEU A 310 -2.20 -7.48 0.18
N LEU A 311 -2.46 -8.27 -0.88
CA LEU A 311 -3.12 -9.56 -0.76
C LEU A 311 -2.17 -10.59 -0.16
N HIS A 312 -2.75 -11.63 0.41
CA HIS A 312 -2.04 -12.82 0.84
C HIS A 312 -2.27 -13.96 -0.19
N GLY A 313 -1.45 -14.99 -0.17
CA GLY A 313 -1.73 -16.18 -0.94
C GLY A 313 -0.55 -16.79 -1.67
N VAL A 314 -0.89 -17.52 -2.73
CA VAL A 314 0.05 -18.28 -3.54
C VAL A 314 -0.24 -18.03 -5.01
N ILE A 315 0.82 -17.87 -5.79
CA ILE A 315 0.80 -17.87 -7.26
C ILE A 315 1.80 -18.93 -7.72
N ASP A 316 1.38 -19.80 -8.63
CA ASP A 316 2.22 -20.84 -9.23
C ASP A 316 2.10 -20.76 -10.75
N SER A 317 3.23 -20.54 -11.43
CA SER A 317 3.27 -20.47 -12.89
C SER A 317 4.65 -20.85 -13.43
N PRO A 318 4.73 -21.82 -14.35
CA PRO A 318 5.95 -22.16 -15.06
C PRO A 318 6.34 -21.11 -16.12
N ASP A 319 5.40 -20.26 -16.55
CA ASP A 319 5.59 -19.28 -17.63
C ASP A 319 6.20 -17.97 -17.14
N ILE A 320 6.46 -17.84 -15.84
CA ILE A 320 7.17 -16.69 -15.27
C ILE A 320 8.67 -16.88 -15.47
N PRO A 321 9.34 -16.00 -16.24
CA PRO A 321 10.76 -16.13 -16.51
C PRO A 321 11.57 -15.86 -15.24
N LEU A 322 12.31 -16.87 -14.79
CA LEU A 322 13.19 -16.82 -13.64
C LEU A 322 14.64 -16.69 -14.10
N ASN A 323 15.48 -16.04 -13.30
CA ASN A 323 16.90 -16.09 -13.47
C ASN A 323 17.45 -17.49 -13.07
N VAL A 324 18.74 -17.72 -13.30
CA VAL A 324 19.39 -19.01 -13.01
C VAL A 324 19.25 -19.41 -11.53
N SER A 325 19.33 -18.43 -10.61
CA SER A 325 19.16 -18.67 -9.17
C SER A 325 17.71 -18.73 -8.72
N ARG A 326 16.73 -18.53 -9.62
CA ARG A 326 15.30 -18.41 -9.32
C ARG A 326 14.98 -17.35 -8.22
N SER A 327 15.94 -16.47 -7.94
CA SER A 327 15.77 -15.47 -6.87
C SER A 327 15.23 -14.14 -7.37
N TYR A 328 15.29 -13.89 -8.67
CA TYR A 328 14.86 -12.64 -9.30
C TYR A 328 14.03 -12.91 -10.55
N LEU A 329 13.05 -12.04 -10.76
CA LEU A 329 12.17 -12.06 -11.91
C LEU A 329 12.81 -11.27 -13.06
N GLN A 330 12.70 -11.78 -14.27
CA GLN A 330 13.04 -11.02 -15.47
C GLN A 330 11.79 -10.31 -15.97
N SER A 331 11.92 -9.01 -16.26
CA SER A 331 10.83 -8.25 -16.89
C SER A 331 10.59 -8.77 -18.31
N ASP A 332 9.43 -9.38 -18.54
CA ASP A 332 9.04 -9.96 -19.84
C ASP A 332 7.59 -9.57 -20.18
N SER A 333 7.26 -9.71 -21.46
CA SER A 333 5.90 -9.53 -22.00
C SER A 333 4.87 -10.47 -21.35
N ASN A 334 5.28 -11.67 -20.97
CA ASN A 334 4.40 -12.64 -20.29
C ASN A 334 4.02 -12.22 -18.89
N VAL A 335 4.96 -11.63 -18.14
CA VAL A 335 4.69 -11.07 -16.80
C VAL A 335 3.59 -10.01 -16.88
N LYS A 336 3.64 -9.11 -17.87
CA LYS A 336 2.59 -8.10 -18.08
C LYS A 336 1.23 -8.72 -18.37
N LYS A 337 1.18 -9.77 -19.17
CA LYS A 337 -0.08 -10.50 -19.48
C LYS A 337 -0.65 -11.16 -18.24
N ILE A 338 0.19 -11.80 -17.42
CA ILE A 338 -0.20 -12.41 -16.15
C ILE A 338 -0.75 -11.34 -15.20
N SER A 339 -0.03 -10.22 -15.04
CA SER A 339 -0.45 -9.08 -14.20
C SER A 339 -1.82 -8.53 -14.62
N THR A 340 -2.01 -8.28 -15.92
CA THR A 340 -3.29 -7.83 -16.48
C THR A 340 -4.41 -8.83 -16.24
N TYR A 341 -4.12 -10.12 -16.38
CA TYR A 341 -5.10 -11.18 -16.15
C TYR A 341 -5.51 -11.26 -14.68
N ILE A 342 -4.55 -11.20 -13.75
CA ILE A 342 -4.82 -11.18 -12.30
C ILE A 342 -5.72 -9.99 -11.97
N THR A 343 -5.37 -8.78 -12.44
CA THR A 343 -6.17 -7.56 -12.26
C THR A 343 -7.61 -7.74 -12.75
N LYS A 344 -7.76 -8.34 -13.94
CA LYS A 344 -9.08 -8.64 -14.49
C LYS A 344 -9.87 -9.61 -13.60
N LYS A 345 -9.26 -10.70 -13.16
CA LYS A 345 -9.93 -11.70 -12.30
C LYS A 345 -10.32 -11.13 -10.95
N VAL A 346 -9.46 -10.30 -10.35
CA VAL A 346 -9.76 -9.58 -9.11
C VAL A 346 -10.98 -8.67 -9.32
N SER A 347 -10.98 -7.85 -10.36
CA SER A 347 -12.10 -6.94 -10.67
C SER A 347 -13.39 -7.71 -10.91
N ASP A 348 -13.36 -8.78 -11.70
CA ASP A 348 -14.52 -9.60 -12.02
C ASP A 348 -15.09 -10.27 -10.74
N ARG A 349 -14.22 -10.72 -9.83
CA ARG A 349 -14.63 -11.33 -8.56
C ARG A 349 -15.28 -10.30 -7.62
N LEU A 350 -14.68 -9.12 -7.46
CA LEU A 350 -15.25 -8.03 -6.66
C LEU A 350 -16.62 -7.61 -7.20
N GLN A 351 -16.73 -7.45 -8.52
CA GLN A 351 -18.01 -7.12 -9.16
C GLN A 351 -19.06 -8.22 -8.98
N SER A 352 -18.64 -9.50 -9.03
CA SER A 352 -19.53 -10.63 -8.79
C SER A 352 -20.06 -10.66 -7.36
N ILE A 353 -19.21 -10.42 -6.36
CA ILE A 353 -19.63 -10.35 -4.95
C ILE A 353 -20.62 -9.20 -4.77
N PHE A 354 -20.30 -8.01 -5.29
CA PHE A 354 -21.18 -6.86 -5.24
C PHE A 354 -22.57 -7.12 -5.84
N LYS A 355 -22.63 -7.78 -7.01
CA LYS A 355 -23.90 -8.09 -7.69
C LYS A 355 -24.71 -9.17 -7.00
N ASN A 356 -24.05 -10.19 -6.46
CA ASN A 356 -24.75 -11.36 -5.90
C ASN A 356 -25.19 -11.14 -4.44
N ASP A 357 -24.38 -10.39 -3.67
CA ASP A 357 -24.66 -10.08 -2.27
C ASP A 357 -24.13 -8.71 -1.91
N ARG A 358 -24.85 -7.68 -2.33
CA ARG A 358 -24.53 -6.28 -2.06
C ARG A 358 -24.39 -6.00 -0.57
N LYS A 359 -25.25 -6.58 0.26
CA LYS A 359 -25.23 -6.36 1.71
C LYS A 359 -23.92 -6.87 2.34
N GLN A 360 -23.52 -8.08 1.97
CA GLN A 360 -22.24 -8.63 2.43
C GLN A 360 -21.04 -7.78 1.94
N PHE A 361 -21.11 -7.24 0.72
CA PHE A 361 -20.07 -6.36 0.19
C PHE A 361 -20.00 -5.06 0.99
N GLU A 362 -21.13 -4.44 1.31
CA GLU A 362 -21.21 -3.22 2.13
C GLU A 362 -20.69 -3.46 3.55
N GLU A 363 -21.03 -4.58 4.19
CA GLU A 363 -20.49 -4.96 5.52
C GLU A 363 -18.96 -5.10 5.54
N LYS A 364 -18.35 -5.49 4.42
CA LYS A 364 -16.90 -5.63 4.25
C LYS A 364 -16.23 -4.40 3.64
N TRP A 365 -16.98 -3.36 3.30
CA TRP A 365 -16.48 -2.22 2.55
C TRP A 365 -15.31 -1.52 3.23
N ASN A 366 -15.35 -1.33 4.54
CA ASN A 366 -14.27 -0.68 5.28
C ASN A 366 -12.92 -1.40 5.13
N ASP A 367 -12.93 -2.72 5.05
CA ASP A 367 -11.72 -3.52 4.83
C ASP A 367 -11.33 -3.57 3.35
N LEU A 368 -12.28 -3.44 2.42
CA LEU A 368 -12.06 -3.49 0.97
C LEU A 368 -11.66 -2.15 0.38
N LYS A 369 -12.13 -1.05 0.98
CA LYS A 369 -11.97 0.33 0.50
C LYS A 369 -10.52 0.63 0.10
N ILE A 370 -9.54 0.22 0.91
CA ILE A 370 -8.14 0.52 0.67
C ILE A 370 -7.61 -0.16 -0.60
N PHE A 371 -7.95 -1.44 -0.82
CA PHE A 371 -7.51 -2.18 -2.02
C PHE A 371 -8.12 -1.57 -3.28
N ILE A 372 -9.42 -1.27 -3.22
CA ILE A 372 -10.18 -0.73 -4.35
C ILE A 372 -9.70 0.68 -4.68
N ASN A 373 -9.59 1.56 -3.69
CA ASN A 373 -9.12 2.93 -3.89
C ASN A 373 -7.68 2.97 -4.42
N TYR A 374 -6.79 2.15 -3.86
CA TYR A 374 -5.40 2.10 -4.35
C TYR A 374 -5.33 1.60 -5.80
N GLY A 375 -6.12 0.58 -6.12
CA GLY A 375 -6.24 0.08 -7.49
C GLY A 375 -6.76 1.14 -8.46
N MET A 376 -7.80 1.89 -8.08
CA MET A 376 -8.37 2.98 -8.89
C MET A 376 -7.40 4.12 -9.10
N LEU A 377 -6.56 4.43 -8.12
CA LEU A 377 -5.55 5.49 -8.22
C LEU A 377 -4.36 5.11 -9.10
N THR A 378 -4.02 3.82 -9.21
CA THR A 378 -2.78 3.36 -9.85
C THR A 378 -2.98 2.67 -11.18
N GLN A 379 -4.21 2.18 -11.48
CA GLN A 379 -4.50 1.36 -12.66
C GLN A 379 -5.79 1.83 -13.35
N GLU A 380 -5.67 2.46 -14.51
CA GLU A 380 -6.82 2.97 -15.28
C GLU A 380 -7.81 1.87 -15.66
N ASP A 381 -7.32 0.72 -16.15
CA ASP A 381 -8.16 -0.42 -16.50
C ASP A 381 -8.96 -0.98 -15.31
N PHE A 382 -8.39 -0.86 -14.10
CA PHE A 382 -9.08 -1.23 -12.88
C PHE A 382 -10.13 -0.20 -12.50
N TYR A 383 -9.81 1.11 -12.63
CA TYR A 383 -10.76 2.21 -12.40
C TYR A 383 -12.04 2.03 -13.23
N GLU A 384 -11.89 1.79 -14.55
CA GLU A 384 -13.02 1.63 -15.47
C GLU A 384 -14.01 0.51 -15.05
N LYS A 385 -13.52 -0.48 -14.34
CA LYS A 385 -14.37 -1.55 -13.80
C LYS A 385 -14.86 -1.25 -12.39
N ALA A 386 -13.96 -0.76 -11.54
CA ALA A 386 -14.23 -0.56 -10.12
C ALA A 386 -15.25 0.54 -9.85
N GLN A 387 -15.36 1.57 -10.69
CA GLN A 387 -16.38 2.63 -10.57
C GLN A 387 -17.83 2.10 -10.51
N LYS A 388 -18.06 0.86 -10.97
CA LYS A 388 -19.39 0.22 -10.97
C LYS A 388 -19.77 -0.45 -9.65
N PHE A 389 -18.79 -0.65 -8.75
CA PHE A 389 -18.98 -1.31 -7.45
C PHE A 389 -18.24 -0.62 -6.30
N ALA A 390 -17.39 0.36 -6.60
CA ALA A 390 -16.80 1.20 -5.56
C ALA A 390 -17.89 2.03 -4.88
N LEU A 391 -17.75 2.20 -3.57
CA LEU A 391 -18.78 2.83 -2.76
C LEU A 391 -18.30 4.12 -2.12
N PHE A 392 -19.19 5.09 -2.05
CA PHE A 392 -19.12 6.17 -1.09
C PHE A 392 -19.84 5.75 0.20
N THR A 393 -19.35 6.23 1.32
CA THR A 393 -20.01 6.10 2.62
C THR A 393 -20.36 7.49 3.11
N ASP A 394 -21.62 7.72 3.53
CA ASP A 394 -22.03 8.98 4.14
C ASP A 394 -21.81 8.98 5.66
N THR A 395 -22.07 10.11 6.29
CA THR A 395 -21.92 10.29 7.75
C THR A 395 -22.96 9.47 8.57
N ASP A 396 -23.97 8.91 7.93
CA ASP A 396 -24.93 7.98 8.52
C ASP A 396 -24.54 6.51 8.32
N ASN A 397 -23.34 6.24 7.76
CA ASN A 397 -22.86 4.90 7.39
C ASN A 397 -23.70 4.19 6.32
N LYS A 398 -24.36 4.93 5.45
CA LYS A 398 -25.02 4.38 4.28
C LYS A 398 -24.06 4.34 3.11
N HIS A 399 -24.17 3.29 2.30
CA HIS A 399 -23.29 3.06 1.17
C HIS A 399 -24.00 3.30 -0.15
N TYR A 400 -23.30 3.94 -1.08
CA TYR A 400 -23.82 4.29 -2.41
C TYR A 400 -22.75 4.03 -3.46
N THR A 401 -23.14 3.50 -4.63
CA THR A 401 -22.26 3.60 -5.81
C THR A 401 -22.10 5.06 -6.22
N PHE A 402 -21.11 5.35 -7.05
CA PHE A 402 -20.89 6.72 -7.53
C PHE A 402 -22.13 7.28 -8.25
N GLU A 403 -22.78 6.49 -9.07
CA GLU A 403 -23.99 6.88 -9.81
C GLU A 403 -25.21 7.09 -8.86
N GLU A 404 -25.40 6.22 -7.87
CA GLU A 404 -26.46 6.36 -6.87
C GLU A 404 -26.26 7.65 -6.05
N TYR A 405 -25.03 7.94 -5.65
CA TYR A 405 -24.74 9.14 -4.88
C TYR A 405 -24.91 10.41 -5.70
N GLN A 406 -24.46 10.43 -6.96
CA GLN A 406 -24.72 11.54 -7.88
C GLN A 406 -26.22 11.82 -8.02
N THR A 407 -27.01 10.77 -8.18
CA THR A 407 -28.47 10.88 -8.28
C THR A 407 -29.08 11.43 -7.00
N LEU A 408 -28.61 10.97 -5.83
CA LEU A 408 -29.10 11.41 -4.52
C LEU A 408 -28.91 12.92 -4.31
N ILE A 409 -27.72 13.45 -4.65
CA ILE A 409 -27.36 14.82 -4.30
C ILE A 409 -27.69 15.84 -5.41
N LYS A 410 -28.04 15.39 -6.62
CA LYS A 410 -28.20 16.23 -7.81
C LYS A 410 -29.10 17.45 -7.59
N ASP A 411 -30.28 17.26 -7.01
CA ASP A 411 -31.26 18.32 -6.86
C ASP A 411 -30.91 19.28 -5.73
N THR A 412 -30.26 18.77 -4.68
CA THR A 412 -29.94 19.55 -3.48
C THR A 412 -28.56 20.19 -3.52
N GLN A 413 -27.59 19.58 -4.18
CA GLN A 413 -26.17 19.99 -4.12
C GLN A 413 -25.58 20.43 -5.47
N THR A 414 -26.41 20.80 -6.43
CA THR A 414 -25.95 21.48 -7.65
C THR A 414 -25.91 23.00 -7.41
N ASP A 415 -24.78 23.65 -7.72
CA ASP A 415 -24.60 25.10 -7.58
C ASP A 415 -25.25 25.86 -8.75
N LYS A 416 -25.23 27.21 -8.70
CA LYS A 416 -25.78 28.10 -9.74
C LYS A 416 -25.11 27.91 -11.11
N ASP A 417 -23.87 27.45 -11.14
CA ASP A 417 -23.07 27.27 -12.36
C ASP A 417 -23.23 25.83 -12.93
N GLY A 418 -24.04 25.02 -12.28
CA GLY A 418 -24.35 23.64 -12.67
C GLY A 418 -23.29 22.64 -12.25
N ASN A 419 -22.42 22.98 -11.30
CA ASN A 419 -21.48 22.04 -10.72
C ASN A 419 -22.15 21.25 -9.60
N LEU A 420 -21.91 19.94 -9.57
CA LEU A 420 -22.35 19.06 -8.50
C LEU A 420 -21.34 19.08 -7.35
N ILE A 421 -21.78 19.47 -6.17
CA ILE A 421 -20.90 19.65 -5.01
C ILE A 421 -21.01 18.45 -4.08
N TYR A 422 -19.92 17.70 -3.97
CA TYR A 422 -19.78 16.58 -3.03
C TYR A 422 -19.26 17.14 -1.71
N LEU A 423 -20.15 17.28 -0.72
CA LEU A 423 -19.74 17.64 0.62
C LEU A 423 -19.14 16.45 1.32
N TYR A 424 -18.03 16.64 2.04
CA TYR A 424 -17.42 15.57 2.80
C TYR A 424 -16.84 16.03 4.14
N ALA A 425 -16.70 15.09 5.06
CA ALA A 425 -16.00 15.22 6.32
C ALA A 425 -14.91 14.16 6.39
N ASN A 426 -13.79 14.46 7.03
CA ASN A 426 -12.72 13.50 7.30
C ASN A 426 -12.67 13.06 8.77
N ASN A 427 -13.39 13.74 9.65
CA ASN A 427 -13.58 13.35 11.05
C ASN A 427 -15.00 13.74 11.48
N LYS A 428 -15.86 12.73 11.67
CA LYS A 428 -17.27 12.94 12.00
C LYS A 428 -17.45 13.66 13.34
N ASP A 429 -16.64 13.35 14.34
CA ASP A 429 -16.80 13.90 15.68
C ASP A 429 -16.31 15.34 15.75
N GLU A 430 -15.15 15.63 15.16
CA GLU A 430 -14.59 16.98 15.16
C GLU A 430 -15.37 17.95 14.28
N GLN A 431 -15.98 17.45 13.20
CA GLN A 431 -16.74 18.26 12.25
C GLN A 431 -18.26 18.17 12.44
N PHE A 432 -18.71 17.65 13.59
CA PHE A 432 -20.12 17.37 13.86
C PHE A 432 -21.05 18.57 13.59
N SER A 433 -20.71 19.75 14.07
CA SER A 433 -21.55 20.96 13.90
C SER A 433 -21.68 21.41 12.44
N TYR A 434 -20.63 21.23 11.63
CA TYR A 434 -20.67 21.53 10.19
C TYR A 434 -21.48 20.49 9.43
N ILE A 435 -21.37 19.21 9.82
CA ILE A 435 -22.21 18.12 9.29
C ILE A 435 -23.68 18.37 9.62
N GLU A 436 -23.99 18.72 10.88
CA GLU A 436 -25.34 19.04 11.32
C GLU A 436 -25.92 20.23 10.55
N ALA A 437 -25.14 21.31 10.36
CA ALA A 437 -25.56 22.46 9.56
C ALA A 437 -25.87 22.08 8.10
N ALA A 438 -25.06 21.20 7.50
CA ALA A 438 -25.27 20.71 6.16
C ALA A 438 -26.53 19.84 6.07
N THR A 439 -26.69 18.88 6.98
CA THR A 439 -27.83 17.96 6.99
C THR A 439 -29.16 18.67 7.28
N ASN A 440 -29.17 19.69 8.14
CA ASN A 440 -30.34 20.55 8.39
C ASN A 440 -30.81 21.33 7.16
N LYS A 441 -29.90 21.57 6.19
CA LYS A 441 -30.25 22.13 4.86
C LYS A 441 -30.66 21.07 3.84
N GLY A 442 -30.73 19.81 4.23
CA GLY A 442 -31.04 18.68 3.36
C GLY A 442 -29.89 18.24 2.46
N TYR A 443 -28.64 18.60 2.80
CA TYR A 443 -27.44 18.13 2.10
C TYR A 443 -26.99 16.81 2.68
N ASN A 444 -26.43 15.94 1.84
CA ASN A 444 -25.76 14.71 2.26
C ASN A 444 -24.26 14.96 2.34
N VAL A 445 -23.59 14.36 3.32
CA VAL A 445 -22.15 14.54 3.58
C VAL A 445 -21.48 13.17 3.56
N LEU A 446 -20.44 13.02 2.75
CA LEU A 446 -19.61 11.85 2.68
C LEU A 446 -18.63 11.79 3.86
N LEU A 447 -18.33 10.59 4.33
CA LEU A 447 -17.23 10.33 5.26
C LEU A 447 -16.01 9.87 4.47
N MET A 448 -14.98 10.71 4.44
CA MET A 448 -13.72 10.47 3.74
C MET A 448 -12.56 10.54 4.74
N ASP A 449 -12.48 9.49 5.56
CA ASP A 449 -11.56 9.35 6.70
C ASP A 449 -10.37 8.43 6.43
N GLY A 450 -10.28 7.91 5.21
CA GLY A 450 -9.22 7.00 4.77
C GLY A 450 -7.95 7.71 4.32
N GLN A 451 -6.82 7.03 4.46
CA GLN A 451 -5.49 7.56 4.08
C GLN A 451 -5.38 7.93 2.60
N LEU A 452 -6.14 7.27 1.72
CA LEU A 452 -6.12 7.50 0.28
C LEU A 452 -7.17 8.53 -0.18
N ASP A 453 -8.05 8.98 0.71
CA ASP A 453 -9.22 9.76 0.31
C ASP A 453 -8.87 11.13 -0.26
N VAL A 454 -7.77 11.76 0.17
CA VAL A 454 -7.28 13.02 -0.43
C VAL A 454 -6.88 12.82 -1.91
N ALA A 455 -6.17 11.73 -2.19
CA ALA A 455 -5.78 11.38 -3.57
C ALA A 455 -7.01 10.97 -4.39
N MET A 456 -7.95 10.22 -3.78
CA MET A 456 -9.22 9.84 -4.40
C MET A 456 -10.05 11.06 -4.79
N VAL A 457 -10.20 12.04 -3.90
CA VAL A 457 -10.91 13.30 -4.19
C VAL A 457 -10.31 13.98 -5.40
N SER A 458 -8.98 14.14 -5.45
CA SER A 458 -8.29 14.79 -6.57
C SER A 458 -8.49 14.05 -7.89
N MET A 459 -8.46 12.72 -7.87
CA MET A 459 -8.68 11.89 -9.04
C MET A 459 -10.14 11.94 -9.50
N LEU A 460 -11.12 11.85 -8.57
CA LEU A 460 -12.54 11.86 -8.89
C LEU A 460 -13.01 13.21 -9.46
N GLU A 461 -12.45 14.33 -8.99
CA GLU A 461 -12.72 15.65 -9.59
C GLU A 461 -12.27 15.75 -11.05
N GLN A 462 -11.20 15.02 -11.43
CA GLN A 462 -10.77 14.95 -12.83
C GLN A 462 -11.65 14.03 -13.69
N LYS A 463 -12.21 12.99 -13.08
CA LYS A 463 -13.05 11.98 -13.76
C LYS A 463 -14.52 12.38 -13.87
N PHE A 464 -15.03 13.12 -12.90
CA PHE A 464 -16.43 13.54 -12.86
C PHE A 464 -16.57 14.94 -13.48
N GLU A 465 -17.29 15.00 -14.58
CA GLU A 465 -17.55 16.27 -15.24
C GLU A 465 -18.39 17.21 -14.34
N LYS A 466 -18.03 18.48 -14.30
CA LYS A 466 -18.72 19.51 -13.52
C LYS A 466 -18.98 19.10 -12.07
N SER A 467 -17.98 18.54 -11.43
CA SER A 467 -18.05 18.09 -10.04
C SER A 467 -16.94 18.69 -9.21
N ARG A 468 -17.25 18.97 -7.95
CA ARG A 468 -16.30 19.50 -6.98
C ARG A 468 -16.53 18.84 -5.63
N PHE A 469 -15.44 18.45 -4.98
CA PHE A 469 -15.46 17.96 -3.62
C PHE A 469 -15.09 19.09 -2.65
N THR A 470 -15.90 19.31 -1.63
CA THR A 470 -15.72 20.42 -0.70
C THR A 470 -15.92 19.91 0.73
N ARG A 471 -14.91 20.13 1.58
CA ARG A 471 -15.02 19.72 3.00
C ARG A 471 -16.00 20.65 3.73
N VAL A 472 -16.83 20.08 4.60
CA VAL A 472 -17.94 20.81 5.27
C VAL A 472 -17.51 22.01 6.09
N ASP A 473 -16.27 22.06 6.56
CA ASP A 473 -15.68 23.15 7.35
C ASP A 473 -14.80 24.12 6.53
N SER A 474 -14.81 23.98 5.20
CA SER A 474 -14.00 24.85 4.33
C SER A 474 -14.55 26.26 4.20
N ASP A 475 -15.84 26.43 4.37
CA ASP A 475 -16.53 27.71 4.43
C ASP A 475 -17.84 27.58 5.21
N VAL A 476 -18.54 28.69 5.42
CA VAL A 476 -19.88 28.65 5.97
C VAL A 476 -20.83 27.94 5.01
N ILE A 477 -21.84 27.26 5.56
CA ILE A 477 -22.71 26.37 4.81
C ILE A 477 -23.36 27.01 3.57
N ASP A 478 -23.65 28.32 3.63
CA ASP A 478 -24.27 29.07 2.53
C ASP A 478 -23.33 29.32 1.35
N ASN A 479 -22.01 29.27 1.58
CA ASN A 479 -21.00 29.45 0.57
C ASN A 479 -20.51 28.12 -0.02
N LEU A 480 -20.74 26.99 0.68
CA LEU A 480 -20.34 25.67 0.18
C LEU A 480 -21.06 25.29 -1.12
N ILE A 481 -22.38 25.66 -1.21
CA ILE A 481 -23.20 25.45 -2.39
C ILE A 481 -23.96 26.73 -2.71
N ILE A 482 -23.43 27.49 -3.65
CA ILE A 482 -24.00 28.78 -4.04
C ILE A 482 -25.17 28.53 -5.01
N LYS A 483 -26.41 28.71 -4.54
CA LYS A 483 -27.62 28.51 -5.36
C LYS A 483 -28.01 29.72 -6.18
N GLU A 484 -27.82 30.92 -5.62
CA GLU A 484 -28.19 32.20 -6.23
C GLU A 484 -27.13 33.24 -5.89
N ASP A 485 -27.04 34.30 -6.72
CA ASP A 485 -26.21 35.46 -6.37
C ASP A 485 -26.88 36.21 -5.20
N LYS A 486 -26.54 35.83 -3.98
CA LYS A 486 -26.98 36.56 -2.79
C LYS A 486 -26.30 37.91 -2.77
N LYS A 487 -27.08 39.00 -2.80
CA LYS A 487 -26.64 40.28 -2.27
C LYS A 487 -26.62 40.14 -0.72
N ASN A 488 -25.56 39.58 -0.17
CA ASN A 488 -25.36 39.61 1.25
C ASN A 488 -25.14 41.06 1.63
N GLU A 489 -26.02 41.63 2.45
CA GLU A 489 -25.79 42.89 3.15
C GLU A 489 -24.68 42.59 4.19
N THR A 490 -23.44 42.53 3.71
CA THR A 490 -22.27 42.45 4.60
C THR A 490 -22.07 43.83 5.26
N LEU A 491 -21.65 43.84 6.51
CA LEU A 491 -21.16 45.05 7.13
C LEU A 491 -20.04 45.65 6.27
N GLU A 492 -20.15 46.92 5.96
CA GLU A 492 -19.17 47.60 5.12
C GLU A 492 -18.50 48.75 5.86
N GLY A 493 -17.35 49.17 5.39
CA GLY A 493 -16.65 50.36 5.87
C GLY A 493 -16.16 50.30 7.33
N GLU A 494 -16.38 51.38 8.07
CA GLU A 494 -15.84 51.55 9.40
C GLU A 494 -16.34 50.54 10.42
N LYS A 495 -17.60 50.08 10.30
CA LYS A 495 -18.18 49.08 11.24
C LYS A 495 -17.54 47.70 11.06
N GLN A 496 -17.26 47.32 9.81
CA GLN A 496 -16.57 46.06 9.54
C GLN A 496 -15.12 46.12 10.07
N GLU A 497 -14.41 47.19 9.80
CA GLU A 497 -13.03 47.39 10.28
C GLU A 497 -12.96 47.35 11.80
N ALA A 498 -13.87 48.02 12.50
CA ALA A 498 -13.92 48.11 13.95
C ALA A 498 -14.08 46.72 14.60
N ILE A 499 -15.12 45.98 14.22
CA ILE A 499 -15.40 44.68 14.82
C ILE A 499 -14.33 43.64 14.47
N THR A 500 -13.85 43.63 13.21
CA THR A 500 -12.81 42.67 12.81
C THR A 500 -11.50 42.94 13.54
N THR A 501 -11.13 44.20 13.74
CA THR A 501 -9.95 44.61 14.53
C THR A 501 -10.11 44.25 16.01
N ALA A 502 -11.29 44.51 16.59
CA ALA A 502 -11.58 44.13 17.95
C ALA A 502 -11.40 42.63 18.19
N PHE A 503 -12.04 41.78 17.38
CA PHE A 503 -11.90 40.33 17.51
C PHE A 503 -10.47 39.84 17.20
N LYS A 504 -9.81 40.38 16.17
CA LYS A 504 -8.43 40.02 15.81
C LYS A 504 -7.45 40.29 16.95
N SER A 505 -7.63 41.38 17.69
CA SER A 505 -6.77 41.75 18.82
C SER A 505 -6.82 40.74 19.97
N GLN A 506 -7.89 39.96 20.10
CA GLN A 506 -8.10 39.02 21.20
C GLN A 506 -7.80 37.56 20.82
N LEU A 507 -7.44 37.28 19.54
CA LEU A 507 -7.05 35.96 19.10
C LEU A 507 -5.73 35.52 19.76
N PRO A 508 -5.64 34.29 20.26
CA PRO A 508 -4.40 33.76 20.80
C PRO A 508 -3.33 33.61 19.70
N LYS A 509 -2.09 33.90 20.04
CA LYS A 509 -0.95 33.55 19.19
C LYS A 509 -0.71 32.05 19.28
N MET A 510 -0.85 31.37 18.18
CA MET A 510 -0.64 29.92 18.07
C MET A 510 0.53 29.67 17.11
N ASP A 511 1.35 28.65 17.40
CA ASP A 511 2.47 28.31 16.54
C ASP A 511 1.95 27.78 15.20
N LYS A 512 2.47 28.34 14.09
CA LYS A 512 2.09 27.98 12.71
C LYS A 512 0.59 28.06 12.41
N VAL A 513 -0.14 28.99 13.07
CA VAL A 513 -1.56 29.25 12.80
C VAL A 513 -1.77 30.76 12.62
N GLU A 514 -2.47 31.12 11.55
CA GLU A 514 -2.88 32.49 11.26
C GLU A 514 -4.38 32.58 11.05
N PHE A 515 -4.99 33.64 11.62
CA PHE A 515 -6.42 33.90 11.48
C PHE A 515 -6.66 35.14 10.62
N ASN A 516 -7.53 35.00 9.65
CA ASN A 516 -8.18 36.13 8.99
C ASN A 516 -9.58 36.32 9.58
N VAL A 517 -9.93 37.53 10.01
CA VAL A 517 -11.23 37.83 10.61
C VAL A 517 -12.09 38.52 9.58
N MET A 518 -13.32 38.01 9.38
CA MET A 518 -14.27 38.54 8.42
C MET A 518 -15.70 38.52 8.96
N THR A 519 -16.58 39.34 8.39
CA THR A 519 -18.01 39.35 8.71
C THR A 519 -18.83 38.77 7.59
N GLN A 520 -19.90 38.04 7.93
CA GLN A 520 -20.89 37.55 6.97
C GLN A 520 -22.29 37.55 7.60
N ALA A 521 -23.30 37.80 6.77
CA ALA A 521 -24.71 37.72 7.16
C ALA A 521 -25.20 36.27 7.00
N LEU A 522 -25.38 35.53 8.14
CA LEU A 522 -25.70 34.10 8.13
C LEU A 522 -27.08 33.79 8.71
N GLY A 523 -27.85 34.82 9.02
CA GLY A 523 -29.14 34.71 9.70
C GLY A 523 -29.03 34.54 11.22
N ASP A 524 -30.11 34.89 11.93
CA ASP A 524 -30.17 34.96 13.39
C ASP A 524 -29.97 33.63 14.13
N ASN A 525 -30.26 32.51 13.45
CA ASN A 525 -30.20 31.15 14.02
C ASN A 525 -28.83 30.46 13.83
N SER A 526 -27.93 31.05 13.04
CA SER A 526 -26.58 30.50 12.86
C SER A 526 -25.66 30.91 14.01
N ALA A 527 -24.56 30.15 14.20
CA ALA A 527 -23.61 30.46 15.26
C ALA A 527 -23.08 31.89 15.16
N PRO A 528 -22.80 32.58 16.30
CA PRO A 528 -22.30 33.96 16.31
C PRO A 528 -20.91 34.09 15.71
N VAL A 529 -20.07 33.09 15.92
CA VAL A 529 -18.68 33.03 15.42
C VAL A 529 -18.39 31.60 14.95
N MET A 530 -17.74 31.48 13.82
CA MET A 530 -17.35 30.18 13.22
C MET A 530 -15.89 30.25 12.77
N ILE A 531 -15.20 29.12 12.77
CA ILE A 531 -13.88 28.99 12.18
C ILE A 531 -13.98 28.14 10.93
N THR A 532 -13.47 28.61 9.81
CA THR A 532 -13.40 27.86 8.56
C THR A 532 -11.97 27.80 8.03
N GLN A 533 -11.64 26.77 7.24
CA GLN A 533 -10.31 26.62 6.67
C GLN A 533 -10.40 26.47 5.15
N SER A 534 -9.76 27.38 4.39
CA SER A 534 -9.78 27.33 2.92
C SER A 534 -9.40 25.96 2.37
N GLU A 535 -10.27 25.42 1.55
CA GLU A 535 -10.10 24.12 0.89
C GLU A 535 -8.78 24.02 0.12
N TYR A 536 -8.45 25.07 -0.65
CA TYR A 536 -7.25 25.10 -1.47
C TYR A 536 -5.97 24.98 -0.63
N MET A 537 -5.80 25.83 0.38
CA MET A 537 -4.59 25.84 1.21
C MET A 537 -4.43 24.52 1.99
N ARG A 538 -5.54 24.01 2.51
CA ARG A 538 -5.56 22.73 3.22
C ARG A 538 -5.13 21.56 2.32
N ARG A 539 -5.70 21.45 1.13
CA ARG A 539 -5.33 20.37 0.18
C ARG A 539 -3.87 20.46 -0.25
N MET A 540 -3.36 21.67 -0.50
CA MET A 540 -1.95 21.86 -0.85
C MET A 540 -1.03 21.36 0.28
N LYS A 541 -1.43 21.59 1.52
CA LYS A 541 -0.67 21.15 2.70
C LYS A 541 -0.75 19.62 2.91
N GLU A 542 -1.92 19.04 2.75
CA GLU A 542 -2.13 17.58 2.81
C GLU A 542 -1.33 16.86 1.71
N MET A 543 -1.31 17.39 0.48
CA MET A 543 -0.51 16.85 -0.62
C MET A 543 1.00 16.98 -0.37
N ALA A 544 1.44 18.05 0.28
CA ALA A 544 2.84 18.25 0.63
C ALA A 544 3.38 17.17 1.58
N ASN A 545 2.53 16.61 2.43
CA ASN A 545 2.89 15.50 3.32
C ASN A 545 3.06 14.15 2.58
N ILE A 546 2.49 14.04 1.38
CA ILE A 546 2.53 12.80 0.57
C ILE A 546 3.62 12.88 -0.51
N GLN A 547 3.89 14.07 -1.06
CA GLN A 547 4.82 14.30 -2.17
C GLN A 547 6.04 15.09 -1.73
N ALA A 548 7.21 14.46 -1.72
CA ALA A 548 8.48 15.07 -1.30
C ALA A 548 8.87 16.37 -2.05
N GLY A 549 8.33 16.61 -3.25
CA GLY A 549 8.57 17.84 -4.04
C GLY A 549 7.77 19.07 -3.59
N MET A 550 6.82 18.95 -2.68
CA MET A 550 5.93 20.01 -2.21
C MET A 550 6.18 20.43 -0.76
N SER A 551 7.31 20.10 -0.18
CA SER A 551 7.66 20.36 1.23
C SER A 551 7.49 21.81 1.68
N PHE A 552 7.64 22.78 0.77
CA PHE A 552 7.43 24.21 1.04
C PHE A 552 6.02 24.51 1.59
N TYR A 553 4.97 23.88 1.04
CA TYR A 553 3.60 24.09 1.53
C TYR A 553 3.38 23.45 2.91
N GLY A 554 4.10 22.39 3.26
CA GLY A 554 4.05 21.76 4.57
C GLY A 554 4.58 22.66 5.71
N GLU A 555 5.48 23.59 5.39
CA GLU A 555 6.05 24.54 6.36
C GLU A 555 5.22 25.84 6.54
N MET A 556 4.26 26.12 5.63
CA MET A 556 3.41 27.30 5.73
C MET A 556 2.47 27.22 6.94
N PRO A 557 2.11 28.36 7.56
CA PRO A 557 1.12 28.38 8.62
C PRO A 557 -0.25 27.90 8.12
N ASP A 558 -1.03 27.32 9.03
CA ASP A 558 -2.43 27.00 8.78
C ASP A 558 -3.24 28.30 8.78
N MET A 559 -3.90 28.59 7.66
CA MET A 559 -4.73 29.77 7.48
C MET A 559 -6.19 29.42 7.80
N PHE A 560 -6.73 30.06 8.82
CA PHE A 560 -8.15 29.94 9.19
C PHE A 560 -8.87 31.28 9.02
N ASN A 561 -10.17 31.20 8.74
CA ASN A 561 -11.04 32.36 8.80
C ASN A 561 -11.87 32.30 10.08
N LEU A 562 -11.85 33.36 10.87
CA LEU A 562 -12.80 33.60 11.93
C LEU A 562 -13.97 34.41 11.34
N VAL A 563 -15.10 33.78 11.12
CA VAL A 563 -16.28 34.38 10.49
C VAL A 563 -17.22 34.86 11.60
N LEU A 564 -17.48 36.18 11.62
CA LEU A 564 -18.41 36.82 12.55
C LEU A 564 -19.78 36.94 11.86
N ASN A 565 -20.82 36.34 12.44
CA ASN A 565 -22.18 36.42 11.93
C ASN A 565 -22.82 37.77 12.24
N SER A 566 -22.84 38.69 11.29
CA SER A 566 -23.39 40.04 11.48
C SER A 566 -24.89 40.10 11.82
N ASP A 567 -25.63 39.03 11.53
CA ASP A 567 -27.06 38.95 11.85
C ASP A 567 -27.32 38.54 13.31
N HIS A 568 -26.34 37.81 13.91
CA HIS A 568 -26.56 37.25 15.25
C HIS A 568 -26.62 38.34 16.33
N LYS A 569 -27.59 38.19 17.24
CA LYS A 569 -27.88 39.19 18.31
C LYS A 569 -26.67 39.58 19.16
N LEU A 570 -25.77 38.63 19.49
CA LEU A 570 -24.58 38.91 20.27
C LEU A 570 -23.53 39.73 19.50
N ILE A 571 -23.44 39.53 18.18
CA ILE A 571 -22.55 40.30 17.34
C ILE A 571 -23.09 41.73 17.14
N LYS A 572 -24.40 41.87 16.93
CA LYS A 572 -25.08 43.19 16.90
C LYS A 572 -24.88 43.96 18.23
N GLN A 573 -25.05 43.28 19.36
CA GLN A 573 -24.80 43.89 20.66
C GLN A 573 -23.35 44.38 20.80
N VAL A 574 -22.37 43.55 20.41
CA VAL A 574 -20.95 43.95 20.47
C VAL A 574 -20.68 45.15 19.55
N LEU A 575 -21.29 45.22 18.38
CA LEU A 575 -21.19 46.36 17.45
C LEU A 575 -21.75 47.63 18.06
N ASP A 576 -22.94 47.59 18.65
CA ASP A 576 -23.58 48.74 19.27
C ASP A 576 -22.80 49.25 20.49
N GLU A 577 -22.32 48.34 21.34
CA GLU A 577 -21.47 48.68 22.50
C GLU A 577 -20.12 49.26 22.10
N GLU A 578 -19.48 48.69 21.03
CA GLU A 578 -18.22 49.15 20.49
C GLU A 578 -18.36 50.57 19.88
N GLU A 579 -19.39 50.78 19.07
CA GLU A 579 -19.68 52.08 18.46
C GLU A 579 -19.86 53.15 19.54
N ALA A 580 -20.63 52.85 20.60
CA ALA A 580 -20.87 53.76 21.71
C ALA A 580 -19.60 54.11 22.50
N ALA A 581 -18.72 53.10 22.72
CA ALA A 581 -17.50 53.24 23.50
C ALA A 581 -16.34 53.91 22.72
N CYS A 582 -16.16 53.53 21.43
CA CYS A 582 -14.97 53.91 20.65
C CYS A 582 -15.19 55.10 19.74
N HIS A 583 -16.41 55.39 19.29
CA HIS A 583 -16.71 56.47 18.32
C HIS A 583 -16.19 57.83 18.76
N PRO A 584 -16.33 58.30 20.03
CA PRO A 584 -15.84 59.60 20.46
C PRO A 584 -14.32 59.81 20.22
N GLU A 585 -13.54 58.74 20.38
CA GLU A 585 -12.08 58.79 20.22
C GLU A 585 -11.64 58.50 18.78
N VAL A 586 -12.39 57.66 18.05
CA VAL A 586 -12.08 57.20 16.67
C VAL A 586 -12.48 58.26 15.63
N ALA A 587 -13.60 58.95 15.78
CA ALA A 587 -14.10 59.91 14.78
C ALA A 587 -13.11 61.04 14.43
N PRO A 588 -12.38 61.66 15.40
CA PRO A 588 -11.35 62.63 15.07
C PRO A 588 -10.17 62.01 14.27
N ILE A 589 -9.74 60.80 14.67
CA ILE A 589 -8.65 60.08 13.99
C ILE A 589 -9.06 59.74 12.55
N GLN A 590 -10.28 59.25 12.33
CA GLN A 590 -10.81 58.91 11.04
C GLN A 590 -10.88 60.14 10.13
N THR A 591 -11.28 61.29 10.67
CA THR A 591 -11.29 62.57 9.92
C THR A 591 -9.89 62.96 9.45
N GLU A 592 -8.89 62.81 10.29
CA GLU A 592 -7.50 63.07 9.97
C GLU A 592 -6.96 62.06 8.97
N MET A 593 -7.26 60.77 9.12
CA MET A 593 -6.91 59.69 8.17
C MET A 593 -7.48 59.98 6.79
N ASN A 594 -8.73 60.41 6.69
CA ASN A 594 -9.37 60.77 5.42
C ASN A 594 -8.64 61.91 4.71
N SER A 595 -8.18 62.96 5.46
CA SER A 595 -7.40 64.06 4.92
C SER A 595 -6.02 63.62 4.42
N VAL A 596 -5.33 62.76 5.21
CA VAL A 596 -4.03 62.16 4.84
C VAL A 596 -4.18 61.26 3.60
N SER A 597 -5.21 60.41 3.57
CA SER A 597 -5.50 59.54 2.42
C SER A 597 -5.75 60.32 1.13
N LYS A 598 -6.54 61.41 1.22
CA LYS A 598 -6.81 62.27 0.08
C LYS A 598 -5.51 62.87 -0.48
N ARG A 599 -4.65 63.41 0.39
CA ARG A 599 -3.37 63.98 -0.05
C ARG A 599 -2.40 62.97 -0.63
N ARG A 600 -2.34 61.77 -0.02
CA ARG A 600 -1.56 60.62 -0.55
C ARG A 600 -2.00 60.24 -1.95
N ASN A 601 -3.32 60.16 -2.20
CA ASN A 601 -3.86 59.80 -3.51
C ASN A 601 -3.58 60.88 -4.54
N GLU A 602 -3.72 62.18 -4.22
CA GLU A 602 -3.36 63.29 -5.10
C GLU A 602 -1.88 63.23 -5.51
N LEU A 603 -0.96 62.93 -4.59
CA LEU A 603 0.46 62.77 -4.88
C LEU A 603 0.73 61.53 -5.74
N LYS A 604 0.14 60.39 -5.40
CA LYS A 604 0.29 59.15 -6.19
C LYS A 604 -0.25 59.31 -7.62
N ASP A 605 -1.39 59.94 -7.78
CA ASP A 605 -1.96 60.24 -9.11
C ASP A 605 -1.07 61.18 -9.91
N SER A 606 -0.45 62.18 -9.26
CA SER A 606 0.50 63.09 -9.93
C SER A 606 1.80 62.38 -10.36
N GLN A 607 2.14 61.27 -9.78
CA GLN A 607 3.37 60.50 -10.04
C GLN A 607 3.15 59.31 -10.99
N LYS A 608 1.90 58.91 -11.25
CA LYS A 608 1.54 57.67 -11.95
C LYS A 608 2.16 57.53 -13.35
N ASP A 609 2.34 58.65 -14.07
CA ASP A 609 2.89 58.67 -15.41
C ASP A 609 4.34 59.18 -15.47
N LYS A 610 4.99 59.41 -14.30
CA LYS A 610 6.38 59.88 -14.21
C LYS A 610 7.32 58.69 -13.94
N LYS A 611 8.53 58.73 -14.53
CA LYS A 611 9.58 57.79 -14.08
C LYS A 611 10.08 58.18 -12.70
N GLU A 612 10.55 57.21 -11.97
CA GLU A 612 11.02 57.40 -10.58
C GLU A 612 12.10 58.51 -10.43
N GLU A 613 12.90 58.69 -11.50
CA GLU A 613 13.96 59.71 -11.61
C GLU A 613 13.39 61.11 -11.79
N ASP A 614 12.18 61.24 -12.35
CA ASP A 614 11.52 62.50 -12.70
C ASP A 614 10.61 63.03 -11.55
N ILE A 615 10.48 62.26 -10.47
CA ILE A 615 9.66 62.64 -9.32
C ILE A 615 10.51 63.54 -8.39
N PRO A 616 10.06 64.79 -8.08
CA PRO A 616 10.77 65.67 -7.22
C PRO A 616 11.01 65.07 -5.80
N THR A 617 12.19 65.24 -5.26
CA THR A 617 12.55 64.73 -3.91
C THR A 617 11.56 65.21 -2.85
N ALA A 618 11.11 66.44 -2.94
CA ALA A 618 10.13 66.99 -2.00
C ALA A 618 8.78 66.26 -2.04
N GLU A 619 8.30 65.79 -3.24
CA GLU A 619 7.08 64.99 -3.37
C GLU A 619 7.27 63.57 -2.79
N LYS A 620 8.46 63.00 -2.95
CA LYS A 620 8.81 61.69 -2.33
C LYS A 620 8.87 61.77 -0.81
N ASP A 621 9.49 62.81 -0.29
CA ASP A 621 9.60 63.05 1.16
C ASP A 621 8.22 63.30 1.78
N GLU A 622 7.38 64.13 1.13
CA GLU A 622 6.00 64.38 1.56
C GLU A 622 5.18 63.07 1.59
N LEU A 623 5.29 62.22 0.55
CA LEU A 623 4.60 60.94 0.49
C LEU A 623 5.05 59.99 1.63
N ASN A 624 6.35 59.95 1.91
CA ASN A 624 6.90 59.15 3.00
C ASN A 624 6.44 59.67 4.39
N GLU A 625 6.33 60.96 4.58
CA GLU A 625 5.79 61.54 5.81
C GLU A 625 4.31 61.20 6.00
N LEU A 626 3.52 61.30 4.90
CA LEU A 626 2.11 60.97 4.91
C LEU A 626 1.90 59.46 5.14
N ASP A 627 2.75 58.60 4.60
CA ASP A 627 2.70 57.14 4.85
C ASP A 627 2.97 56.86 6.34
N LYS A 628 4.00 57.45 6.93
CA LYS A 628 4.27 57.31 8.36
C LYS A 628 3.11 57.81 9.23
N LYS A 629 2.57 58.99 8.87
CA LYS A 629 1.43 59.56 9.62
C LYS A 629 0.18 58.70 9.50
N TRP A 630 -0.05 58.09 8.33
CA TRP A 630 -1.13 57.15 8.12
C TRP A 630 -0.99 55.93 9.02
N ASP A 631 0.21 55.33 9.09
CA ASP A 631 0.50 54.18 9.95
C ASP A 631 0.35 54.50 11.43
N GLU A 632 0.78 55.67 11.86
CA GLU A 632 0.61 56.12 13.24
C GLU A 632 -0.88 56.27 13.60
N LEU A 633 -1.68 56.91 12.76
CA LEU A 633 -3.12 57.07 12.95
C LEU A 633 -3.85 55.76 12.94
N LYS A 634 -3.47 54.83 12.01
CA LYS A 634 -4.00 53.48 11.92
C LYS A 634 -3.71 52.71 13.20
N ASN A 635 -2.46 52.67 13.66
CA ASN A 635 -2.07 51.98 14.89
C ASN A 635 -2.80 52.55 16.11
N LYS A 636 -3.01 53.88 16.17
CA LYS A 636 -3.76 54.52 17.25
C LYS A 636 -5.23 54.11 17.25
N LYS A 637 -5.87 54.07 16.06
CA LYS A 637 -7.24 53.61 15.87
C LYS A 637 -7.41 52.16 16.27
N GLU A 638 -6.50 51.25 15.78
CA GLU A 638 -6.49 49.85 16.15
C GLU A 638 -6.28 49.64 17.66
N GLY A 639 -5.45 50.46 18.29
CA GLY A 639 -5.23 50.43 19.73
C GLY A 639 -6.48 50.74 20.56
N ILE A 640 -7.36 51.64 20.07
CA ILE A 640 -8.64 51.96 20.75
C ILE A 640 -9.57 50.75 20.68
N PHE A 641 -9.73 50.12 19.49
CA PHE A 641 -10.56 48.91 19.35
C PHE A 641 -10.03 47.73 20.17
N ALA A 642 -8.70 47.55 20.19
CA ALA A 642 -8.06 46.52 21.02
C ALA A 642 -8.27 46.76 22.54
N GLY A 643 -8.21 48.02 22.96
CA GLY A 643 -8.48 48.42 24.36
C GLY A 643 -9.92 48.09 24.78
N TYR A 644 -10.89 48.41 23.93
CA TYR A 644 -12.28 48.04 24.15
C TYR A 644 -12.44 46.50 24.23
N ALA A 645 -11.91 45.79 23.23
CA ALA A 645 -12.03 44.36 23.15
C ALA A 645 -11.41 43.60 24.33
N SER A 646 -10.29 44.12 24.89
CA SER A 646 -9.63 43.51 26.06
C SER A 646 -10.49 43.53 27.33
N ASN A 647 -11.41 44.48 27.41
CA ASN A 647 -12.34 44.65 28.53
C ASN A 647 -13.71 43.97 28.25
N ASN A 648 -13.97 43.53 27.03
CA ASN A 648 -15.25 42.92 26.67
C ASN A 648 -15.20 41.39 26.81
N LYS A 649 -15.89 40.88 27.85
CA LYS A 649 -15.92 39.45 28.17
C LYS A 649 -16.64 38.64 27.09
N VAL A 650 -17.59 39.24 26.35
CA VAL A 650 -18.37 38.53 25.30
C VAL A 650 -17.49 38.23 24.11
N ILE A 651 -16.67 39.15 23.60
CA ILE A 651 -15.75 38.93 22.50
C ILE A 651 -14.85 37.72 22.79
N ARG A 652 -14.23 37.74 23.98
CA ARG A 652 -13.32 36.64 24.34
C ARG A 652 -14.03 35.29 24.49
N GLN A 653 -15.26 35.32 25.05
CA GLN A 653 -16.06 34.12 25.19
C GLN A 653 -16.47 33.51 23.81
N LEU A 654 -16.83 34.36 22.88
CA LEU A 654 -17.20 33.91 21.50
C LEU A 654 -16.03 33.35 20.75
N ILE A 655 -14.84 33.97 20.87
CA ILE A 655 -13.61 33.43 20.26
C ILE A 655 -13.28 32.05 20.86
N ASP A 656 -13.28 31.94 22.19
CA ASP A 656 -12.94 30.69 22.86
C ASP A 656 -13.96 29.57 22.57
N LEU A 657 -15.24 29.88 22.41
CA LEU A 657 -16.27 28.91 21.96
C LEU A 657 -15.96 28.39 20.55
N ALA A 658 -15.62 29.28 19.63
CA ALA A 658 -15.27 28.88 18.26
C ALA A 658 -13.98 28.04 18.21
N LEU A 659 -12.97 28.39 19.02
CA LEU A 659 -11.73 27.63 19.17
C LEU A 659 -11.99 26.24 19.79
N LEU A 660 -12.85 26.18 20.83
CA LEU A 660 -13.21 24.93 21.49
C LEU A 660 -13.91 23.97 20.51
N GLN A 661 -14.85 24.49 19.72
CA GLN A 661 -15.58 23.72 18.72
C GLN A 661 -14.67 23.11 17.65
N ASN A 662 -13.52 23.72 17.39
CA ASN A 662 -12.53 23.25 16.42
C ASN A 662 -11.32 22.55 17.07
N ASN A 663 -11.41 22.09 18.32
CA ASN A 663 -10.34 21.46 19.09
C ASN A 663 -9.05 22.29 19.24
N MET A 664 -9.14 23.60 19.04
CA MET A 664 -8.02 24.54 19.11
C MET A 664 -7.83 25.14 20.52
N LEU A 665 -8.78 24.95 21.42
CA LEU A 665 -8.73 25.47 22.80
C LEU A 665 -8.28 24.35 23.76
N LYS A 666 -7.07 24.48 24.32
CA LYS A 666 -6.46 23.44 25.16
C LYS A 666 -5.76 24.04 26.38
N GLY A 667 -5.43 23.23 27.38
CA GLY A 667 -4.59 23.56 28.51
C GLY A 667 -5.13 24.74 29.37
N GLU A 668 -4.29 25.72 29.64
CA GLU A 668 -4.62 26.87 30.46
C GLU A 668 -5.75 27.74 29.86
N ALA A 669 -5.78 27.89 28.54
CA ALA A 669 -6.81 28.64 27.83
C ALA A 669 -8.20 28.01 28.04
N LEU A 670 -8.30 26.70 27.97
CA LEU A 670 -9.54 25.96 28.25
C LEU A 670 -9.97 26.12 29.69
N ASN A 671 -9.04 26.04 30.66
CA ASN A 671 -9.34 26.26 32.07
C ASN A 671 -9.87 27.67 32.35
N ASN A 672 -9.26 28.69 31.73
CA ASN A 672 -9.69 30.08 31.84
C ASN A 672 -11.05 30.32 31.20
N PHE A 673 -11.33 29.65 30.05
CA PHE A 673 -12.64 29.67 29.43
C PHE A 673 -13.72 29.10 30.36
N VAL A 674 -13.47 27.92 30.97
CA VAL A 674 -14.41 27.30 31.92
C VAL A 674 -14.69 28.23 33.11
N LYS A 675 -13.67 28.82 33.72
CA LYS A 675 -13.84 29.78 34.82
C LYS A 675 -14.72 30.96 34.42
N ARG A 676 -14.43 31.59 33.28
CA ARG A 676 -15.21 32.72 32.76
C ARG A 676 -16.63 32.31 32.39
N SER A 677 -16.85 31.11 31.86
CA SER A 677 -18.20 30.59 31.55
C SER A 677 -19.05 30.49 32.82
N ILE A 678 -18.47 30.04 33.94
CA ILE A 678 -19.17 29.95 35.24
C ILE A 678 -19.56 31.33 35.75
N GLU A 679 -18.70 32.36 35.52
CA GLU A 679 -19.02 33.75 35.93
C GLU A 679 -20.15 34.38 35.08
N LEU A 680 -20.40 33.89 33.89
CA LEU A 680 -21.44 34.39 32.98
C LEU A 680 -22.83 33.71 33.17
N ILE A 681 -22.86 32.57 33.87
CA ILE A 681 -24.10 31.88 34.29
C ILE A 681 -24.64 32.52 35.59
#